data_e7c2f374365a7c94bc077dba749029df
#
_entry.id   e7c2f374365a7c94bc077dba749029df
#
_cell.length_a   1.000
_cell.length_b   1.000
_cell.length_c   1.000
_cell.angle_alpha   90.00
_cell.angle_beta   90.00
_cell.angle_gamma   90.00
#
_symmetry.space_group_name_H-M   'P 1'
#
loop_
_entity.id
_entity.type
_entity.pdbx_description
1 polymer ?
#
loop_
_entity_poly.entity_id
_entity_poly.type
_entity_poly.pdbx_seq_one_letter_code
_entity_poly.pdbx_strand_id
1 'polypeptide(L)'
;MDRIQVLEPVRLHTNVSTHGRISPFIGRLPEDLHLLVLQYLPVSDIPAYARVSRAFARLTLADTIWNRRWAALGVDKYAFASVLDGLAEQARKRAPEVPPTLDVADDDFGDFSSAVAPSNTVQPQALFVDTGIAGLNEFGNFVGTVTDLQSIAIATQSQSSRTRYIRAHSLLVPLLPALLAAPHLILSQLFPPPAPNLAFQAKVIHLLSCFLSPAVQPLRDDECNQARSALRAGAERFEAMLLSVFDAADGRGDEVGMREAAEASWEVWEPDRNSLGRNGVDWEMGRVWAEKREIFYTTGEHRPLDNFTPSGALNFEPMDEFIGFILDALREHGARSVRVFPPEAGVLLAFADRLASDVGEYITPLLTHARSLSNGTTFLTATAASFREAWRMVDCIEEVSRARGETVTVDRIQAEDLVYRMFEPNMDEYLDEEVEAVKRTFEYISREWEKKVRASPTTPPPADSMAVTQPSFLISSSPAHLKRSVLTSFTDMLLLPVALVPRVGETVAAGAGAAVQGIAMLDPRRWAGQGDGKGSENADNTKDATTNSSLKSIASSKQKKMYDNLQLLLSLDVTLELIHAARESLKRVETFIGYPGAYGHRVRETMEEIAVEMMKVLGERHVKGGFELAISHMRTYQPPAAAAAEVLASSSTSVAPLVQFFELVHIGDMIQSIVQVYFDKELAPHVDVSDFLNSVVREKKRFENILDDSVAKGLNAGIEVLMNQVEHIIITLTPPRTYYPPEDAPLELGPTKGCTEAIRCLQEHLQLLKGNVNREVLEVFEGEVGERLIGILQKHIKRQIISLNGGFQVIADLNAYHAFISTLRIPSLTAGFAHLKMLGHVYIVDDAKDLAQIVRDVTRYGGSYRPEDLYEFVQRRSDWKKIEKVVDKTMYNLNLREDCVVC
;
A
#
# COMPACT_ATOMS: atom_id res chain seq x y z
N MET A 1 44.68 1.31 -32.29
CA MET A 1 44.53 -0.12 -32.00
C MET A 1 43.11 -0.49 -32.37
N ASP A 2 43.00 -1.03 -33.56
CA ASP A 2 41.73 -1.30 -34.22
C ASP A 2 40.94 -2.39 -33.51
N ARG A 3 39.73 -2.05 -33.13
CA ARG A 3 38.76 -3.05 -32.69
C ARG A 3 38.20 -3.75 -33.92
N ILE A 4 38.72 -4.95 -34.19
CA ILE A 4 38.06 -5.90 -35.05
C ILE A 4 36.69 -6.19 -34.43
N GLN A 5 35.64 -5.68 -35.06
CA GLN A 5 34.28 -6.14 -34.79
C GLN A 5 34.17 -7.60 -35.23
N VAL A 6 34.16 -8.50 -34.29
CA VAL A 6 33.81 -9.89 -34.52
C VAL A 6 32.36 -9.89 -34.98
N LEU A 7 32.16 -10.14 -36.27
CA LEU A 7 30.85 -10.43 -36.82
C LEU A 7 30.29 -11.63 -36.09
N GLU A 8 29.20 -11.41 -35.31
CA GLU A 8 28.46 -12.52 -34.77
C GLU A 8 28.02 -13.47 -35.86
N PRO A 9 28.19 -14.79 -35.68
CA PRO A 9 27.72 -15.75 -36.65
C PRO A 9 26.20 -15.60 -36.79
N VAL A 10 25.79 -15.20 -38.00
CA VAL A 10 24.37 -15.20 -38.41
C VAL A 10 23.83 -16.59 -38.06
N ARG A 11 22.97 -16.68 -37.03
CA ARG A 11 22.22 -17.91 -36.76
C ARG A 11 21.32 -18.16 -37.96
N LEU A 12 21.74 -19.09 -38.82
CA LEU A 12 20.86 -19.69 -39.79
C LEU A 12 19.69 -20.32 -39.04
N HIS A 13 18.56 -19.60 -39.01
CA HIS A 13 17.29 -20.24 -38.67
C HIS A 13 17.02 -21.25 -39.80
N THR A 14 17.54 -22.41 -39.62
CA THR A 14 17.09 -23.60 -40.35
C THR A 14 15.69 -23.88 -39.81
N ASN A 15 14.67 -23.34 -40.48
CA ASN A 15 13.37 -23.95 -40.48
C ASN A 15 13.56 -25.33 -41.09
N VAL A 16 13.86 -26.30 -40.26
CA VAL A 16 13.79 -27.71 -40.61
C VAL A 16 12.32 -28.02 -40.85
N SER A 17 11.88 -27.79 -42.10
CA SER A 17 10.67 -28.43 -42.57
C SER A 17 11.00 -29.91 -42.70
N THR A 18 10.23 -30.72 -41.98
CA THR A 18 10.31 -32.17 -41.84
C THR A 18 9.97 -32.94 -43.13
N HIS A 19 10.33 -32.43 -44.28
CA HIS A 19 10.36 -33.17 -45.54
C HIS A 19 11.68 -32.91 -46.22
N GLY A 20 12.59 -33.86 -46.09
CA GLY A 20 13.92 -33.85 -46.70
C GLY A 20 13.82 -33.94 -48.23
N ARG A 21 13.49 -32.81 -48.89
CA ARG A 21 13.78 -32.59 -50.30
C ARG A 21 15.20 -32.03 -50.33
N ILE A 22 16.15 -32.87 -50.73
CA ILE A 22 17.49 -32.46 -51.11
C ILE A 22 17.32 -31.46 -52.26
N SER A 23 17.71 -30.18 -52.04
CA SER A 23 17.68 -29.18 -53.11
C SER A 23 18.51 -29.66 -54.31
N PRO A 24 17.99 -29.54 -55.54
CA PRO A 24 18.71 -29.99 -56.73
C PRO A 24 20.03 -29.25 -56.85
N PHE A 25 21.12 -29.98 -57.15
CA PHE A 25 22.44 -29.42 -57.44
C PHE A 25 22.45 -28.74 -58.81
N ILE A 26 22.86 -27.47 -58.80
CA ILE A 26 23.14 -26.74 -60.05
C ILE A 26 24.63 -26.51 -60.13
N GLY A 27 25.30 -27.23 -61.00
CA GLY A 27 26.74 -27.26 -61.02
C GLY A 27 27.32 -27.98 -59.76
N ARG A 28 28.18 -27.30 -59.01
CA ARG A 28 28.79 -27.82 -57.78
C ARG A 28 28.09 -27.43 -56.48
N LEU A 29 27.14 -26.57 -56.55
CA LEU A 29 26.44 -26.02 -55.38
C LEU A 29 24.94 -26.36 -55.42
N PRO A 30 24.29 -26.54 -54.24
CA PRO A 30 22.84 -26.64 -54.12
C PRO A 30 22.16 -25.35 -54.55
N GLU A 31 20.94 -25.46 -55.04
CA GLU A 31 20.10 -24.35 -55.48
C GLU A 31 19.99 -23.26 -54.42
N ASP A 32 19.80 -23.63 -53.15
CA ASP A 32 19.66 -22.71 -52.03
C ASP A 32 20.90 -21.81 -51.84
N LEU A 33 22.09 -22.34 -52.04
CA LEU A 33 23.32 -21.57 -51.98
C LEU A 33 23.46 -20.60 -53.16
N HIS A 34 22.97 -20.96 -54.29
CA HIS A 34 22.92 -20.05 -55.46
C HIS A 34 21.90 -18.90 -55.22
N LEU A 35 20.74 -19.19 -54.60
CA LEU A 35 19.79 -18.18 -54.20
C LEU A 35 20.41 -17.24 -53.18
N LEU A 36 21.16 -17.77 -52.23
CA LEU A 36 21.87 -16.95 -51.25
C LEU A 36 22.91 -16.02 -51.91
N VAL A 37 23.72 -16.56 -52.85
CA VAL A 37 24.68 -15.74 -53.64
C VAL A 37 23.95 -14.62 -54.37
N LEU A 38 22.84 -14.92 -55.02
CA LEU A 38 22.04 -13.95 -55.75
C LEU A 38 21.44 -12.84 -54.85
N GLN A 39 21.20 -13.14 -53.59
CA GLN A 39 20.75 -12.14 -52.64
C GLN A 39 21.81 -11.06 -52.37
N TYR A 40 23.10 -11.41 -52.43
CA TYR A 40 24.22 -10.53 -52.18
C TYR A 40 24.85 -9.95 -53.47
N LEU A 41 24.39 -10.38 -54.64
CA LEU A 41 24.89 -9.87 -55.92
C LEU A 41 24.29 -8.49 -56.24
N PRO A 42 25.04 -7.50 -56.72
CA PRO A 42 24.49 -6.25 -57.25
C PRO A 42 23.47 -6.51 -58.37
N VAL A 43 22.48 -5.64 -58.47
CA VAL A 43 21.44 -5.75 -59.48
C VAL A 43 22.02 -5.69 -60.88
N SER A 44 23.07 -4.87 -61.11
CA SER A 44 23.83 -4.78 -62.33
C SER A 44 24.45 -6.10 -62.80
N ASP A 45 24.82 -7.00 -61.88
CA ASP A 45 25.52 -8.25 -62.20
C ASP A 45 24.56 -9.44 -62.38
N ILE A 46 23.29 -9.29 -61.96
CA ILE A 46 22.28 -10.36 -62.11
C ILE A 46 22.08 -10.76 -63.58
N PRO A 47 22.06 -9.87 -64.56
CA PRO A 47 22.00 -10.25 -65.99
C PRO A 47 23.20 -11.07 -66.44
N ALA A 48 24.43 -10.75 -66.00
CA ALA A 48 25.61 -11.52 -66.28
C ALA A 48 25.51 -12.94 -65.69
N TYR A 49 25.05 -13.07 -64.47
CA TYR A 49 24.81 -14.37 -63.81
C TYR A 49 23.76 -15.20 -64.55
N ALA A 50 22.68 -14.57 -65.03
CA ALA A 50 21.63 -15.23 -65.78
C ALA A 50 22.06 -15.75 -67.12
N ARG A 51 23.04 -15.12 -67.77
CA ARG A 51 23.60 -15.55 -69.07
C ARG A 51 24.44 -16.81 -68.99
N VAL A 52 24.85 -17.27 -67.79
CA VAL A 52 25.74 -18.46 -67.63
C VAL A 52 25.06 -19.75 -68.06
N SER A 53 23.77 -19.94 -67.66
CA SER A 53 22.99 -21.09 -68.07
C SER A 53 21.51 -20.90 -67.93
N ARG A 54 20.64 -21.73 -68.57
CA ARG A 54 19.22 -21.75 -68.41
C ARG A 54 18.74 -21.97 -66.93
N ALA A 55 19.54 -22.77 -66.19
CA ALA A 55 19.29 -23.04 -64.78
C ALA A 55 19.49 -21.75 -63.90
N PHE A 56 20.62 -21.05 -64.17
CA PHE A 56 20.88 -19.77 -63.46
C PHE A 56 19.89 -18.70 -63.85
N ALA A 57 19.47 -18.65 -65.10
CA ALA A 57 18.41 -17.74 -65.57
C ALA A 57 17.10 -17.97 -64.81
N ARG A 58 16.69 -19.23 -64.58
CA ARG A 58 15.49 -19.53 -63.75
C ARG A 58 15.64 -19.08 -62.31
N LEU A 59 16.86 -19.24 -61.72
CA LEU A 59 17.11 -18.77 -60.34
C LEU A 59 16.94 -17.26 -60.22
N THR A 60 17.37 -16.49 -61.18
CA THR A 60 17.20 -15.01 -61.14
C THR A 60 15.73 -14.56 -61.22
N LEU A 61 14.83 -15.45 -61.61
CA LEU A 61 13.38 -15.20 -61.63
C LEU A 61 12.69 -15.55 -60.30
N ALA A 62 13.42 -16.22 -59.38
CA ALA A 62 12.83 -16.65 -58.09
C ALA A 62 12.34 -15.44 -57.26
N ASP A 63 11.09 -15.44 -56.90
CA ASP A 63 10.47 -14.36 -56.12
C ASP A 63 11.13 -14.15 -54.74
N THR A 64 11.77 -15.17 -54.18
CA THR A 64 12.48 -15.06 -52.88
C THR A 64 13.58 -14.01 -52.87
N ILE A 65 14.30 -13.81 -53.96
CA ILE A 65 15.38 -12.82 -54.11
C ILE A 65 14.76 -11.41 -54.17
N TRP A 66 13.70 -11.28 -54.95
CA TRP A 66 13.04 -10.00 -55.20
C TRP A 66 12.18 -9.58 -54.03
N ASN A 67 11.55 -10.48 -53.29
CA ASN A 67 10.81 -10.20 -52.06
C ASN A 67 11.73 -9.60 -50.99
N ARG A 68 12.94 -10.14 -50.80
CA ARG A 68 13.89 -9.57 -49.87
C ARG A 68 14.30 -8.15 -50.22
N ARG A 69 14.59 -7.92 -51.49
CA ARG A 69 14.99 -6.58 -51.99
C ARG A 69 13.83 -5.58 -51.90
N TRP A 70 12.63 -6.00 -52.25
CA TRP A 70 11.43 -5.20 -52.09
C TRP A 70 11.15 -4.85 -50.64
N ALA A 71 11.27 -5.83 -49.75
CA ALA A 71 11.14 -5.59 -48.30
C ALA A 71 12.22 -4.63 -47.75
N ALA A 72 13.48 -4.78 -48.23
CA ALA A 72 14.57 -3.89 -47.86
C ALA A 72 14.40 -2.47 -48.40
N LEU A 73 13.74 -2.28 -49.53
CA LEU A 73 13.35 -0.97 -50.08
C LEU A 73 12.25 -0.28 -49.24
N GLY A 74 11.51 -1.05 -48.43
CA GLY A 74 10.54 -0.53 -47.47
C GLY A 74 9.26 0.06 -48.05
N VAL A 75 8.96 -0.20 -49.34
CA VAL A 75 7.83 0.44 -50.02
C VAL A 75 6.50 0.17 -49.34
N ASP A 76 6.28 -1.06 -48.87
CA ASP A 76 5.04 -1.45 -48.20
C ASP A 76 5.03 -0.97 -46.74
N LYS A 77 6.21 -0.89 -46.12
CA LYS A 77 6.40 -0.46 -44.73
C LYS A 77 6.17 1.03 -44.55
N TYR A 78 6.70 1.85 -45.45
CA TYR A 78 6.67 3.31 -45.36
C TYR A 78 5.67 3.95 -46.32
N ALA A 79 4.79 3.15 -46.95
CA ALA A 79 3.76 3.61 -47.89
C ALA A 79 4.32 4.44 -49.07
N PHE A 80 5.47 4.06 -49.61
CA PHE A 80 6.12 4.76 -50.76
C PHE A 80 5.44 4.51 -52.10
N ALA A 81 4.35 3.75 -52.18
CA ALA A 81 3.65 3.47 -53.43
C ALA A 81 3.20 4.76 -54.14
N SER A 82 2.65 5.73 -53.37
CA SER A 82 2.23 7.05 -53.87
C SER A 82 3.40 7.88 -54.41
N VAL A 83 4.57 7.73 -53.75
CA VAL A 83 5.80 8.44 -54.19
C VAL A 83 6.32 7.86 -55.49
N LEU A 84 6.34 6.53 -55.64
CA LEU A 84 6.70 5.89 -56.92
C LEU A 84 5.72 6.29 -58.05
N ASP A 85 4.44 6.37 -57.78
CA ASP A 85 3.44 6.84 -58.75
C ASP A 85 3.66 8.31 -59.12
N GLY A 86 3.94 9.17 -58.15
CA GLY A 86 4.32 10.56 -58.37
C GLY A 86 5.60 10.73 -59.17
N LEU A 87 6.63 9.94 -58.89
CA LEU A 87 7.85 9.92 -59.70
C LEU A 87 7.60 9.42 -61.14
N ALA A 88 6.72 8.43 -61.34
CA ALA A 88 6.34 7.94 -62.63
C ALA A 88 5.59 9.03 -63.45
N GLU A 89 4.71 9.80 -62.80
CA GLU A 89 4.04 10.94 -63.40
C GLU A 89 5.00 12.06 -63.80
N GLN A 90 5.94 12.37 -62.92
CA GLN A 90 6.99 13.34 -63.23
C GLN A 90 7.89 12.90 -64.39
N ALA A 91 8.23 11.61 -64.43
CA ALA A 91 8.98 11.05 -65.54
C ALA A 91 8.22 11.12 -66.87
N ARG A 92 6.91 10.91 -66.84
CA ARG A 92 6.04 11.04 -68.02
C ARG A 92 5.97 12.50 -68.49
N LYS A 93 5.87 13.46 -67.57
CA LYS A 93 5.87 14.91 -67.92
C LYS A 93 7.20 15.43 -68.51
N ARG A 94 8.29 14.76 -68.12
CA ARG A 94 9.62 15.06 -68.63
C ARG A 94 10.01 14.37 -69.94
N ALA A 95 9.27 13.34 -70.32
CA ALA A 95 9.46 12.65 -71.56
C ALA A 95 9.10 13.63 -72.70
N PRO A 96 9.99 13.88 -73.74
CA PRO A 96 9.63 14.72 -74.88
C PRO A 96 8.42 14.11 -75.57
N GLU A 97 7.39 14.91 -75.86
CA GLU A 97 6.34 14.53 -76.82
C GLU A 97 7.01 14.14 -78.13
N VAL A 98 7.04 12.85 -78.40
CA VAL A 98 7.40 12.34 -79.72
C VAL A 98 6.24 12.78 -80.62
N PRO A 99 6.49 13.66 -81.58
CA PRO A 99 5.44 14.02 -82.55
C PRO A 99 4.95 12.73 -83.26
N PRO A 100 3.66 12.59 -83.55
CA PRO A 100 3.14 11.45 -84.26
C PRO A 100 3.96 11.32 -85.60
N THR A 101 4.72 10.22 -85.72
CA THR A 101 5.44 9.90 -86.91
C THR A 101 4.40 9.72 -88.00
N LEU A 102 4.44 10.62 -88.94
CA LEU A 102 3.85 10.47 -90.23
C LEU A 102 4.25 9.11 -90.84
N ASP A 103 3.23 8.43 -91.34
CA ASP A 103 3.36 7.24 -92.22
C ASP A 103 4.52 7.39 -93.17
N VAL A 104 5.57 6.63 -93.03
CA VAL A 104 6.50 6.40 -94.14
C VAL A 104 6.31 4.96 -94.58
N ALA A 105 5.92 4.89 -95.77
CA ALA A 105 5.61 3.75 -96.63
C ALA A 105 6.57 2.62 -96.45
N ASP A 106 5.97 1.41 -96.58
CA ASP A 106 6.57 0.17 -97.05
C ASP A 106 7.95 0.33 -97.74
N ASP A 107 8.92 -0.41 -97.08
CA ASP A 107 10.02 -1.01 -97.86
C ASP A 107 10.15 -2.48 -97.41
N ASP A 108 9.74 -3.23 -98.38
CA ASP A 108 9.84 -4.67 -98.66
C ASP A 108 11.14 -5.32 -98.16
N PHE A 109 11.08 -6.11 -97.12
CA PHE A 109 12.11 -7.14 -96.88
C PHE A 109 11.49 -8.45 -96.37
N GLY A 110 11.17 -9.35 -97.34
CA GLY A 110 11.26 -10.76 -97.16
C GLY A 110 10.34 -11.45 -96.12
N ASP A 111 9.19 -11.78 -96.55
CA ASP A 111 8.30 -12.77 -95.94
C ASP A 111 8.92 -14.16 -95.88
N PHE A 112 9.22 -14.69 -94.72
CA PHE A 112 9.56 -16.06 -94.45
C PHE A 112 8.54 -16.70 -93.47
N SER A 113 7.31 -16.38 -93.56
CA SER A 113 6.25 -17.00 -92.81
C SER A 113 5.27 -17.90 -93.59
N SER A 114 5.81 -18.63 -94.60
CA SER A 114 4.93 -19.63 -95.22
C SER A 114 5.65 -21.04 -95.26
N ALA A 115 5.52 -21.78 -94.23
CA ALA A 115 5.40 -23.28 -94.29
C ALA A 115 4.96 -23.84 -92.93
N VAL A 116 3.83 -24.48 -93.07
CA VAL A 116 3.24 -25.53 -92.26
C VAL A 116 2.21 -25.11 -91.19
N ALA A 117 1.02 -25.16 -91.66
CA ALA A 117 -0.11 -25.70 -90.83
C ALA A 117 -0.30 -27.16 -91.26
N PRO A 118 -0.96 -28.09 -90.59
CA PRO A 118 -1.94 -27.89 -89.50
C PRO A 118 -1.92 -28.94 -88.42
N SER A 119 -2.89 -28.70 -87.54
CA SER A 119 -3.77 -29.62 -86.78
C SER A 119 -3.40 -29.99 -85.31
N ASN A 120 -4.39 -29.60 -84.57
CA ASN A 120 -4.99 -30.30 -83.44
C ASN A 120 -4.32 -30.36 -82.10
N THR A 121 -4.99 -29.53 -81.21
CA THR A 121 -5.33 -29.95 -79.85
C THR A 121 -4.24 -30.43 -78.89
N VAL A 122 -3.86 -29.57 -78.03
CA VAL A 122 -3.87 -29.76 -76.56
C VAL A 122 -3.25 -28.51 -75.95
N GLN A 123 -4.05 -27.83 -75.16
CA GLN A 123 -3.61 -26.83 -74.21
C GLN A 123 -2.60 -27.39 -73.15
N PRO A 124 -1.98 -26.58 -72.33
CA PRO A 124 -1.32 -25.31 -72.49
C PRO A 124 0.01 -25.37 -71.72
N GLN A 125 1.06 -25.72 -72.35
CA GLN A 125 2.40 -25.69 -71.67
C GLN A 125 3.48 -24.92 -72.43
N ALA A 126 3.14 -24.28 -73.46
CA ALA A 126 4.14 -23.53 -74.27
C ALA A 126 4.35 -22.08 -73.80
N LEU A 127 3.63 -21.59 -72.84
CA LEU A 127 3.73 -20.21 -72.33
C LEU A 127 4.93 -19.93 -71.41
N PHE A 128 5.67 -20.98 -71.02
CA PHE A 128 6.75 -20.75 -70.05
C PHE A 128 8.17 -20.57 -70.65
N VAL A 129 8.33 -20.83 -71.89
CA VAL A 129 9.66 -20.80 -72.49
C VAL A 129 10.02 -19.44 -73.09
N ASP A 130 9.04 -18.69 -73.57
CA ASP A 130 9.30 -17.39 -74.22
C ASP A 130 9.44 -16.21 -73.22
N THR A 131 8.85 -16.27 -72.08
CA THR A 131 8.97 -15.21 -71.08
C THR A 131 10.36 -15.19 -70.40
N GLY A 132 11.07 -16.28 -70.39
CA GLY A 132 12.43 -16.35 -69.78
C GLY A 132 13.50 -15.64 -70.64
N ILE A 133 13.34 -15.60 -71.93
CA ILE A 133 14.33 -14.95 -72.81
C ILE A 133 14.00 -13.46 -72.97
N ALA A 134 12.77 -13.10 -73.01
CA ALA A 134 12.35 -11.69 -73.00
C ALA A 134 12.79 -10.95 -71.70
N GLY A 135 12.77 -11.65 -70.57
CA GLY A 135 13.26 -11.09 -69.28
C GLY A 135 14.76 -10.81 -69.24
N LEU A 136 15.57 -11.53 -70.03
CA LEU A 136 16.98 -11.26 -70.12
C LEU A 136 17.32 -10.01 -70.94
N ASN A 137 16.51 -9.72 -71.94
CA ASN A 137 16.65 -8.50 -72.73
C ASN A 137 16.26 -7.26 -71.94
N GLU A 138 15.31 -7.38 -71.01
CA GLU A 138 14.95 -6.27 -70.10
C GLU A 138 16.10 -5.92 -69.11
N PHE A 139 16.90 -6.91 -68.67
CA PHE A 139 18.08 -6.66 -67.83
C PHE A 139 19.22 -5.92 -68.55
N GLY A 140 19.34 -6.11 -69.89
CA GLY A 140 20.35 -5.43 -70.68
C GLY A 140 20.06 -3.98 -71.08
N ASN A 141 18.79 -3.57 -70.94
CA ASN A 141 18.30 -2.23 -71.33
C ASN A 141 17.72 -1.44 -70.13
N PHE A 142 18.36 -1.50 -68.98
CA PHE A 142 17.95 -0.65 -67.85
C PHE A 142 18.09 0.88 -68.14
N VAL A 143 18.74 1.26 -69.24
CA VAL A 143 18.90 2.67 -69.72
C VAL A 143 17.94 2.99 -70.83
N GLY A 144 17.06 2.10 -71.26
CA GLY A 144 16.27 2.31 -72.46
C GLY A 144 14.79 2.55 -72.20
N THR A 145 14.35 3.74 -72.47
CA THR A 145 13.06 4.22 -72.85
C THR A 145 11.85 3.99 -71.89
N VAL A 146 11.39 5.09 -71.40
CA VAL A 146 10.14 5.34 -70.65
C VAL A 146 8.87 4.91 -71.42
N THR A 147 8.97 4.44 -72.63
CA THR A 147 7.81 4.14 -73.51
C THR A 147 7.09 2.83 -73.19
N ASP A 148 7.70 1.86 -72.52
CA ASP A 148 7.00 0.62 -72.19
C ASP A 148 6.22 0.63 -70.84
N LEU A 149 6.25 1.73 -70.09
CA LEU A 149 5.52 1.89 -68.85
C LEU A 149 3.99 2.00 -69.01
N GLN A 150 3.49 2.26 -70.24
CA GLN A 150 2.05 2.39 -70.49
C GLN A 150 1.29 1.05 -70.46
N SER A 151 1.97 -0.05 -70.81
CA SER A 151 1.34 -1.38 -70.77
C SER A 151 1.27 -2.01 -69.41
N ILE A 152 2.09 -1.54 -68.42
CA ILE A 152 2.14 -2.07 -67.08
C ILE A 152 1.07 -1.47 -66.13
N ALA A 153 0.45 -0.38 -66.54
CA ALA A 153 -0.52 0.36 -65.66
C ALA A 153 -1.89 -0.26 -65.53
N ILE A 154 -2.23 -1.35 -66.23
CA ILE A 154 -3.62 -1.89 -66.31
C ILE A 154 -3.83 -3.17 -65.50
N ALA A 155 -2.78 -3.79 -64.95
CA ALA A 155 -2.90 -5.03 -64.18
C ALA A 155 -2.60 -4.82 -62.66
N THR A 156 -3.58 -4.30 -61.96
CA THR A 156 -3.46 -3.95 -60.52
C THR A 156 -3.73 -5.08 -59.54
N GLN A 157 -3.73 -6.34 -59.95
CA GLN A 157 -3.86 -7.47 -58.99
C GLN A 157 -2.86 -8.57 -59.31
N SER A 158 -1.88 -8.81 -58.45
CA SER A 158 -0.83 -9.83 -58.47
C SER A 158 0.41 -9.55 -59.34
N GLN A 159 0.99 -8.37 -59.26
CA GLN A 159 2.31 -8.18 -59.85
C GLN A 159 3.39 -8.94 -59.01
N SER A 160 4.23 -9.73 -59.68
CA SER A 160 5.42 -10.39 -59.08
C SER A 160 6.32 -9.35 -58.36
N SER A 161 6.92 -9.69 -57.23
CA SER A 161 7.83 -8.78 -56.51
C SER A 161 9.00 -8.32 -57.37
N ARG A 162 9.40 -9.14 -58.33
CA ARG A 162 10.38 -8.76 -59.36
C ARG A 162 9.89 -7.58 -60.20
N THR A 163 8.69 -7.62 -60.75
CA THR A 163 8.14 -6.56 -61.59
C THR A 163 8.02 -5.26 -60.81
N ARG A 164 7.52 -5.33 -59.55
CA ARG A 164 7.42 -4.17 -58.62
C ARG A 164 8.80 -3.55 -58.37
N TYR A 165 9.81 -4.36 -58.06
CA TYR A 165 11.15 -3.89 -57.76
C TYR A 165 11.82 -3.27 -59.02
N ILE A 166 11.71 -3.91 -60.19
CA ILE A 166 12.26 -3.38 -61.48
C ILE A 166 11.62 -1.99 -61.79
N ARG A 167 10.30 -1.83 -61.61
CA ARG A 167 9.65 -0.55 -61.77
C ARG A 167 10.24 0.50 -60.82
N ALA A 168 10.34 0.21 -59.54
CA ALA A 168 10.94 1.12 -58.56
C ALA A 168 12.40 1.47 -58.94
N HIS A 169 13.21 0.47 -59.30
CA HIS A 169 14.57 0.66 -59.70
C HIS A 169 14.70 1.57 -60.93
N SER A 170 13.87 1.38 -61.94
CA SER A 170 13.86 2.23 -63.16
C SER A 170 13.48 3.68 -62.89
N LEU A 171 12.70 3.98 -61.84
CA LEU A 171 12.36 5.32 -61.43
C LEU A 171 13.43 5.98 -60.56
N LEU A 172 14.20 5.20 -59.80
CA LEU A 172 15.18 5.72 -58.83
C LEU A 172 16.58 5.92 -59.43
N VAL A 173 17.03 5.04 -60.36
CA VAL A 173 18.34 5.18 -61.00
C VAL A 173 18.56 6.53 -61.71
N PRO A 174 17.57 7.11 -62.42
CA PRO A 174 17.74 8.41 -63.05
C PRO A 174 17.94 9.55 -62.08
N LEU A 175 17.64 9.36 -60.76
CA LEU A 175 17.87 10.38 -59.73
C LEU A 175 19.33 10.33 -59.18
N LEU A 176 20.06 9.27 -59.36
CA LEU A 176 21.44 9.10 -58.85
C LEU A 176 22.42 10.13 -59.40
N PRO A 177 22.44 10.53 -60.70
CA PRO A 177 23.33 11.54 -61.22
C PRO A 177 23.15 12.88 -60.50
N ALA A 178 21.95 13.23 -60.01
CA ALA A 178 21.74 14.46 -59.25
C ALA A 178 22.51 14.46 -57.92
N LEU A 179 22.81 13.27 -57.35
CA LEU A 179 23.60 13.16 -56.10
C LEU A 179 25.13 13.37 -56.37
N LEU A 180 25.56 13.24 -57.57
CA LEU A 180 26.96 13.46 -57.96
C LEU A 180 27.25 14.97 -58.20
N ALA A 181 26.24 15.81 -58.19
CA ALA A 181 26.38 17.25 -58.28
C ALA A 181 27.08 17.88 -57.05
N ALA A 182 27.50 19.13 -57.17
CA ALA A 182 28.03 19.86 -56.04
C ALA A 182 27.00 19.90 -54.87
N PRO A 183 27.41 19.75 -53.61
CA PRO A 183 26.48 19.61 -52.46
C PRO A 183 25.38 20.68 -52.38
N HIS A 184 25.62 21.89 -52.79
CA HIS A 184 24.65 23.01 -52.76
C HIS A 184 23.58 22.90 -53.85
N LEU A 185 23.80 22.08 -54.90
CA LEU A 185 22.90 21.92 -56.06
C LEU A 185 22.07 20.61 -55.96
N ILE A 186 22.39 19.72 -55.06
CA ILE A 186 21.73 18.41 -54.97
C ILE A 186 20.22 18.54 -54.90
N LEU A 187 19.69 19.36 -53.97
CA LEU A 187 18.24 19.54 -53.77
C LEU A 187 17.58 20.19 -55.00
N SER A 188 18.22 21.17 -55.60
CA SER A 188 17.66 21.85 -56.79
C SER A 188 17.68 20.94 -58.03
N GLN A 189 18.58 20.02 -58.11
CA GLN A 189 18.62 19.01 -59.20
C GLN A 189 17.67 17.83 -58.96
N LEU A 190 17.52 17.39 -57.70
CA LEU A 190 16.53 16.37 -57.36
C LEU A 190 15.08 16.91 -57.53
N PHE A 191 14.86 18.16 -57.13
CA PHE A 191 13.55 18.81 -57.15
C PHE A 191 13.57 20.11 -57.92
N PRO A 192 13.60 20.08 -59.27
CA PRO A 192 13.58 21.32 -60.06
C PRO A 192 12.24 22.06 -59.90
N PRO A 193 12.25 23.41 -60.08
CA PRO A 193 11.03 24.23 -59.97
C PRO A 193 9.99 23.85 -61.06
N PRO A 194 8.68 23.82 -60.75
CA PRO A 194 8.07 24.01 -59.40
C PRO A 194 8.36 22.80 -58.53
N ALA A 195 8.96 23.05 -57.35
CA ALA A 195 9.29 22.00 -56.41
C ALA A 195 7.99 21.34 -55.84
N PRO A 196 7.94 20.03 -55.68
CA PRO A 196 6.79 19.36 -55.07
C PRO A 196 6.70 19.72 -53.58
N ASN A 197 5.59 19.35 -52.92
CA ASN A 197 5.40 19.61 -51.51
C ASN A 197 6.50 18.97 -50.66
N LEU A 198 6.72 19.50 -49.45
CA LEU A 198 7.80 19.10 -48.55
C LEU A 198 7.73 17.63 -48.17
N ALA A 199 6.51 17.09 -47.93
CA ALA A 199 6.29 15.69 -47.59
C ALA A 199 6.72 14.74 -48.71
N PHE A 200 6.47 15.10 -49.99
CA PHE A 200 6.92 14.33 -51.12
C PHE A 200 8.47 14.33 -51.24
N GLN A 201 9.09 15.53 -51.10
CA GLN A 201 10.54 15.66 -51.12
C GLN A 201 11.19 14.79 -50.02
N ALA A 202 10.66 14.83 -48.79
CA ALA A 202 11.13 14.04 -47.63
C ALA A 202 11.07 12.51 -47.95
N LYS A 203 9.93 12.05 -48.44
CA LYS A 203 9.72 10.65 -48.80
C LYS A 203 10.62 10.18 -49.95
N VAL A 204 10.93 11.04 -50.93
CA VAL A 204 11.89 10.71 -51.99
C VAL A 204 13.31 10.55 -51.40
N ILE A 205 13.72 11.47 -50.50
CA ILE A 205 15.03 11.38 -49.82
C ILE A 205 15.10 10.10 -49.00
N HIS A 206 14.04 9.78 -48.22
CA HIS A 206 13.97 8.54 -47.45
C HIS A 206 14.03 7.29 -48.34
N LEU A 207 13.25 7.26 -49.42
CA LEU A 207 13.26 6.15 -50.38
C LEU A 207 14.65 5.96 -51.04
N LEU A 208 15.34 7.06 -51.37
CA LEU A 208 16.70 7.01 -51.90
C LEU A 208 17.69 6.50 -50.85
N SER A 209 17.52 6.85 -49.57
CA SER A 209 18.34 6.29 -48.48
C SER A 209 18.16 4.79 -48.34
N CYS A 210 16.91 4.28 -48.41
CA CYS A 210 16.61 2.87 -48.45
C CYS A 210 17.20 2.20 -49.68
N PHE A 211 17.09 2.81 -50.87
CA PHE A 211 17.61 2.30 -52.13
C PHE A 211 19.13 2.16 -52.14
N LEU A 212 19.82 3.13 -51.56
CA LEU A 212 21.29 3.13 -51.43
C LEU A 212 21.78 2.31 -50.23
N SER A 213 20.89 1.72 -49.44
CA SER A 213 21.26 0.95 -48.24
C SER A 213 22.07 -0.34 -48.62
N PRO A 214 22.95 -0.85 -47.72
CA PRO A 214 23.67 -2.09 -47.93
C PRO A 214 22.76 -3.31 -48.09
N ALA A 215 21.51 -3.24 -47.63
CA ALA A 215 20.55 -4.32 -47.75
C ALA A 215 20.02 -4.45 -49.19
N VAL A 216 19.94 -3.36 -49.94
CA VAL A 216 19.52 -3.31 -51.36
C VAL A 216 20.73 -3.35 -52.27
N GLN A 217 21.83 -2.67 -51.92
CA GLN A 217 23.10 -2.61 -52.64
C GLN A 217 24.22 -3.25 -51.81
N PRO A 218 24.34 -4.58 -51.78
CA PRO A 218 25.20 -5.28 -50.81
C PRO A 218 26.70 -5.18 -51.11
N LEU A 219 27.13 -4.97 -52.38
CA LEU A 219 28.54 -4.80 -52.72
C LEU A 219 28.92 -3.32 -52.61
N ARG A 220 30.09 -3.06 -52.03
CA ARG A 220 30.68 -1.72 -51.93
C ARG A 220 31.17 -1.28 -53.30
N ASP A 221 30.37 -0.49 -53.98
CA ASP A 221 30.82 0.25 -55.14
C ASP A 221 31.18 1.67 -54.63
N ASP A 222 32.32 2.21 -55.00
CA ASP A 222 32.78 3.54 -54.58
C ASP A 222 31.76 4.63 -55.00
N GLU A 223 31.12 4.44 -56.16
CA GLU A 223 30.06 5.36 -56.61
C GLU A 223 28.85 5.34 -55.72
N CYS A 224 28.41 4.15 -55.24
CA CYS A 224 27.30 4.02 -54.26
C CYS A 224 27.64 4.66 -52.89
N ASN A 225 28.87 4.52 -52.43
CA ASN A 225 29.33 5.16 -51.20
C ASN A 225 29.37 6.68 -51.33
N GLN A 226 29.83 7.19 -52.49
CA GLN A 226 29.83 8.61 -52.79
C GLN A 226 28.40 9.14 -52.89
N ALA A 227 27.50 8.45 -53.57
CA ALA A 227 26.10 8.82 -53.67
C ALA A 227 25.41 8.84 -52.29
N ARG A 228 25.74 7.87 -51.42
CA ARG A 228 25.22 7.80 -50.05
C ARG A 228 25.71 8.96 -49.18
N SER A 229 27.00 9.31 -49.27
CA SER A 229 27.54 10.48 -48.54
C SER A 229 26.95 11.77 -49.04
N ALA A 230 26.77 11.91 -50.36
CA ALA A 230 26.14 13.06 -50.97
C ALA A 230 24.64 13.22 -50.61
N LEU A 231 23.90 12.09 -50.59
CA LEU A 231 22.52 12.05 -50.12
C LEU A 231 22.42 12.50 -48.67
N ARG A 232 23.32 12.02 -47.79
CA ARG A 232 23.36 12.47 -46.40
C ARG A 232 23.59 13.96 -46.28
N ALA A 233 24.57 14.52 -46.97
CA ALA A 233 24.82 15.97 -47.02
C ALA A 233 23.61 16.74 -47.57
N GLY A 234 22.90 16.18 -48.57
CA GLY A 234 21.63 16.72 -49.08
C GLY A 234 20.50 16.68 -48.04
N ALA A 235 20.38 15.59 -47.29
CA ALA A 235 19.39 15.43 -46.23
C ALA A 235 19.64 16.45 -45.08
N GLU A 236 20.89 16.61 -44.61
CA GLU A 236 21.27 17.60 -43.60
C GLU A 236 20.90 19.04 -44.03
N ARG A 237 21.08 19.38 -45.28
CA ARG A 237 20.66 20.69 -45.82
C ARG A 237 19.15 20.82 -45.95
N PHE A 238 18.47 19.74 -46.28
CA PHE A 238 17.02 19.74 -46.31
C PHE A 238 16.44 19.91 -44.91
N GLU A 239 16.98 19.25 -43.92
CA GLU A 239 16.63 19.44 -42.49
C GLU A 239 16.87 20.88 -42.03
N ALA A 240 18.00 21.46 -42.33
CA ALA A 240 18.28 22.87 -42.02
C ALA A 240 17.26 23.83 -42.67
N MET A 241 16.84 23.55 -43.93
CA MET A 241 15.79 24.29 -44.57
C MET A 241 14.43 24.09 -43.89
N LEU A 242 14.11 22.86 -43.52
CA LEU A 242 12.85 22.56 -42.83
C LEU A 242 12.79 23.21 -41.45
N LEU A 243 13.91 23.28 -40.70
CA LEU A 243 14.03 24.04 -39.45
C LEU A 243 13.69 25.52 -39.65
N SER A 244 14.24 26.12 -40.70
CA SER A 244 13.96 27.53 -41.03
C SER A 244 12.49 27.75 -41.40
N VAL A 245 11.87 26.85 -42.15
CA VAL A 245 10.45 26.92 -42.51
C VAL A 245 9.59 26.74 -41.26
N PHE A 246 9.97 25.81 -40.40
CA PHE A 246 9.28 25.54 -39.15
C PHE A 246 9.34 26.74 -38.20
N ASP A 247 10.53 27.32 -37.98
CA ASP A 247 10.72 28.50 -37.13
C ASP A 247 9.89 29.69 -37.66
N ALA A 248 9.83 29.88 -38.98
CA ALA A 248 9.04 30.93 -39.59
C ALA A 248 7.51 30.66 -39.44
N ALA A 249 7.08 29.43 -39.46
CA ALA A 249 5.69 29.04 -39.23
C ALA A 249 5.33 29.19 -37.73
N ASP A 250 6.22 28.80 -36.82
CA ASP A 250 6.04 28.93 -35.36
C ASP A 250 5.90 30.41 -34.99
N GLY A 251 6.75 31.27 -35.50
CA GLY A 251 6.67 32.75 -35.29
C GLY A 251 5.39 33.37 -35.81
N ARG A 252 4.68 32.72 -36.74
CA ARG A 252 3.37 33.18 -37.27
C ARG A 252 2.19 32.48 -36.60
N GLY A 253 2.45 31.48 -35.77
CA GLY A 253 1.40 30.63 -35.17
C GLY A 253 0.70 29.70 -36.17
N ASP A 254 1.33 29.40 -37.31
CA ASP A 254 0.79 28.53 -38.35
C ASP A 254 1.08 27.05 -38.02
N GLU A 255 0.15 26.40 -37.29
CA GLU A 255 0.29 25.01 -36.89
C GLU A 255 0.28 24.05 -38.12
N VAL A 256 -0.34 24.43 -39.24
CA VAL A 256 -0.36 23.58 -40.43
C VAL A 256 1.01 23.56 -41.11
N GLY A 257 1.62 24.75 -41.28
CA GLY A 257 2.97 24.86 -41.83
C GLY A 257 4.02 24.19 -40.91
N MET A 258 3.87 24.33 -39.60
CA MET A 258 4.73 23.65 -38.63
C MET A 258 4.62 22.12 -38.74
N ARG A 259 3.40 21.58 -38.87
CA ARG A 259 3.15 20.15 -39.02
C ARG A 259 3.76 19.59 -40.28
N GLU A 260 3.53 20.25 -41.43
CA GLU A 260 4.11 19.82 -42.70
C GLU A 260 5.64 19.77 -42.65
N ALA A 261 6.28 20.76 -42.03
CA ALA A 261 7.73 20.79 -41.87
C ALA A 261 8.22 19.70 -40.91
N ALA A 262 7.49 19.49 -39.82
CA ALA A 262 7.83 18.48 -38.80
C ALA A 262 7.69 17.03 -39.35
N GLU A 263 6.59 16.74 -40.03
CA GLU A 263 6.38 15.44 -40.67
C GLU A 263 7.43 15.17 -41.75
N ALA A 264 7.82 16.18 -42.53
CA ALA A 264 8.86 16.06 -43.51
C ALA A 264 10.24 15.83 -42.90
N SER A 265 10.59 16.54 -41.82
CA SER A 265 11.85 16.34 -41.10
C SER A 265 11.91 14.96 -40.43
N TRP A 266 10.83 14.51 -39.84
CA TRP A 266 10.73 13.19 -39.21
C TRP A 266 10.95 12.06 -40.22
N GLU A 267 10.34 12.19 -41.43
CA GLU A 267 10.48 11.21 -42.49
C GLU A 267 11.92 11.06 -42.96
N VAL A 268 12.68 12.17 -43.01
CA VAL A 268 14.10 12.16 -43.39
C VAL A 268 14.99 11.59 -42.29
N TRP A 269 14.65 11.83 -41.05
CA TRP A 269 15.42 11.37 -39.88
C TRP A 269 15.21 9.88 -39.56
N GLU A 270 14.07 9.31 -39.91
CA GLU A 270 13.70 7.92 -39.56
C GLU A 270 14.72 6.86 -40.02
N PRO A 271 15.32 6.95 -41.23
CA PRO A 271 16.35 6.01 -41.67
C PRO A 271 17.58 5.99 -40.77
N ASP A 272 18.03 7.13 -40.31
CA ASP A 272 19.20 7.26 -39.43
C ASP A 272 18.89 6.73 -38.03
N ARG A 273 17.67 6.93 -37.49
CA ARG A 273 17.18 6.33 -36.28
C ARG A 273 17.28 4.80 -36.30
N ASN A 274 16.73 4.20 -37.37
CA ASN A 274 16.70 2.73 -37.50
C ASN A 274 18.10 2.12 -37.66
N SER A 275 19.04 2.86 -38.27
CA SER A 275 20.42 2.39 -38.50
C SER A 275 21.33 2.57 -37.28
N LEU A 276 21.06 3.55 -36.42
CA LEU A 276 21.92 3.94 -35.29
C LEU A 276 21.31 3.56 -33.93
N GLY A 277 20.06 3.06 -33.87
CA GLY A 277 19.38 2.72 -32.65
C GLY A 277 19.05 3.96 -31.77
N ARG A 278 18.91 5.11 -32.38
CA ARG A 278 18.60 6.38 -31.70
C ARG A 278 17.13 6.46 -31.28
N ASN A 279 16.87 7.07 -30.15
CA ASN A 279 15.52 7.34 -29.65
C ASN A 279 14.96 8.62 -30.28
N GLY A 280 13.62 8.77 -30.36
CA GLY A 280 12.97 9.97 -30.89
C GLY A 280 13.36 11.27 -30.19
N VAL A 281 13.80 11.20 -28.95
CA VAL A 281 14.32 12.33 -28.14
C VAL A 281 15.58 12.98 -28.76
N ASP A 282 16.36 12.23 -29.55
CA ASP A 282 17.56 12.76 -30.23
C ASP A 282 17.25 13.54 -31.49
N TRP A 283 15.97 13.64 -31.89
CA TRP A 283 15.56 14.36 -33.07
C TRP A 283 15.67 15.88 -32.87
N GLU A 284 16.52 16.52 -33.67
CA GLU A 284 16.93 17.92 -33.45
C GLU A 284 15.76 18.91 -33.49
N MET A 285 14.83 18.77 -34.42
CA MET A 285 13.69 19.70 -34.56
C MET A 285 12.80 19.68 -33.32
N GLY A 286 12.44 18.49 -32.81
CA GLY A 286 11.65 18.33 -31.61
C GLY A 286 12.37 18.87 -30.37
N ARG A 287 13.66 18.56 -30.21
CA ARG A 287 14.49 19.04 -29.12
C ARG A 287 14.65 20.57 -29.13
N VAL A 288 15.02 21.16 -30.27
CA VAL A 288 15.17 22.62 -30.40
C VAL A 288 13.87 23.35 -30.12
N TRP A 289 12.74 22.80 -30.57
CA TRP A 289 11.45 23.36 -30.27
C TRP A 289 11.13 23.31 -28.77
N ALA A 290 11.37 22.19 -28.12
CA ALA A 290 11.14 22.04 -26.68
C ALA A 290 12.01 22.99 -25.86
N GLU A 291 13.28 23.19 -26.23
CA GLU A 291 14.24 24.03 -25.51
C GLU A 291 14.02 25.54 -25.69
N LYS A 292 13.43 25.98 -26.82
CA LYS A 292 13.29 27.40 -27.15
C LYS A 292 12.03 28.08 -26.60
N ARG A 293 11.24 27.44 -25.75
CA ARG A 293 10.01 28.07 -25.23
C ARG A 293 10.30 29.15 -24.23
N GLU A 294 9.49 30.24 -24.28
CA GLU A 294 9.65 31.43 -23.43
C GLU A 294 9.57 31.08 -21.93
N ILE A 295 8.79 30.06 -21.58
CA ILE A 295 8.60 29.63 -20.20
C ILE A 295 9.93 29.39 -19.47
N PHE A 296 10.94 28.82 -20.12
CA PHE A 296 12.22 28.50 -19.49
C PHE A 296 13.06 29.75 -19.13
N TYR A 297 12.70 30.91 -19.64
CA TYR A 297 13.32 32.19 -19.29
C TYR A 297 12.59 32.95 -18.17
N THR A 298 11.33 32.58 -17.92
CA THR A 298 10.45 33.21 -16.91
C THR A 298 10.32 32.40 -15.63
N THR A 299 10.65 31.09 -15.63
CA THR A 299 10.66 30.24 -14.43
C THR A 299 11.52 30.83 -13.29
N GLY A 300 12.60 31.54 -13.58
CA GLY A 300 13.48 32.15 -12.59
C GLY A 300 12.86 33.34 -11.80
N GLU A 301 11.67 33.81 -12.15
CA GLU A 301 10.94 34.83 -11.40
C GLU A 301 10.31 34.25 -10.12
N HIS A 302 10.01 32.95 -10.09
CA HIS A 302 9.46 32.26 -8.94
C HIS A 302 10.56 31.79 -7.99
N ARG A 303 10.50 32.24 -6.73
CA ARG A 303 11.55 31.96 -5.74
C ARG A 303 11.11 30.85 -4.78
N PRO A 304 11.85 29.74 -4.66
CA PRO A 304 11.50 28.64 -3.76
C PRO A 304 11.38 29.04 -2.28
N LEU A 305 12.17 30.03 -1.85
CA LEU A 305 12.20 30.47 -0.45
C LEU A 305 10.97 31.30 -0.04
N ASP A 306 10.19 31.81 -0.99
CA ASP A 306 8.95 32.54 -0.70
C ASP A 306 7.86 31.63 -0.11
N ASN A 307 8.05 30.30 -0.20
CA ASN A 307 7.21 29.31 0.48
C ASN A 307 7.39 29.26 2.00
N PHE A 308 8.30 30.06 2.56
CA PHE A 308 8.52 30.13 4.00
C PHE A 308 8.15 31.52 4.52
N THR A 309 7.33 31.51 5.56
CA THR A 309 7.04 32.77 6.29
C THR A 309 8.29 33.21 7.08
N PRO A 310 8.41 34.47 7.49
CA PRO A 310 9.51 34.93 8.35
C PRO A 310 9.61 34.17 9.67
N SER A 311 8.55 33.49 10.09
CA SER A 311 8.54 32.62 11.28
C SER A 311 9.01 31.19 11.01
N GLY A 312 9.37 30.85 9.76
CA GLY A 312 9.79 29.50 9.35
C GLY A 312 8.62 28.51 9.11
N ALA A 313 7.39 28.99 9.10
CA ALA A 313 6.25 28.16 8.75
C ALA A 313 6.08 28.06 7.23
N LEU A 314 5.63 26.90 6.75
CA LEU A 314 5.39 26.64 5.33
C LEU A 314 4.10 27.35 4.85
N ASN A 315 4.20 28.04 3.71
CA ASN A 315 3.09 28.55 2.92
C ASN A 315 3.25 28.07 1.49
N PHE A 316 2.35 27.22 1.00
CA PHE A 316 2.45 26.61 -0.33
C PHE A 316 1.77 27.43 -1.46
N GLU A 317 1.30 28.63 -1.18
CA GLU A 317 0.70 29.50 -2.20
C GLU A 317 1.68 29.81 -3.35
N PRO A 318 2.97 30.19 -3.10
CA PRO A 318 3.93 30.40 -4.18
C PRO A 318 4.24 29.12 -4.99
N MET A 319 4.20 27.94 -4.34
CA MET A 319 4.37 26.66 -5.03
C MET A 319 3.18 26.34 -5.93
N ASP A 320 1.95 26.60 -5.47
CA ASP A 320 0.73 26.38 -6.26
C ASP A 320 0.69 27.33 -7.48
N GLU A 321 1.10 28.61 -7.31
CA GLU A 321 1.25 29.57 -8.42
C GLU A 321 2.29 29.09 -9.43
N PHE A 322 3.45 28.65 -8.96
CA PHE A 322 4.50 28.14 -9.84
C PHE A 322 4.06 26.88 -10.60
N ILE A 323 3.48 25.89 -9.91
CA ILE A 323 2.95 24.70 -10.58
C ILE A 323 1.80 25.06 -11.54
N GLY A 324 0.93 25.98 -11.15
CA GLY A 324 -0.12 26.52 -12.04
C GLY A 324 0.45 27.05 -13.36
N PHE A 325 1.51 27.84 -13.27
CA PHE A 325 2.23 28.37 -14.44
C PHE A 325 2.82 27.24 -15.31
N ILE A 326 3.43 26.23 -14.73
CA ILE A 326 3.93 25.03 -15.45
C ILE A 326 2.80 24.26 -16.13
N LEU A 327 1.67 24.06 -15.43
CA LEU A 327 0.51 23.37 -15.99
C LEU A 327 -0.12 24.12 -17.18
N ASP A 328 -0.18 25.44 -17.11
CA ASP A 328 -0.70 26.25 -18.20
C ASP A 328 0.21 26.16 -19.44
N ALA A 329 1.53 26.15 -19.24
CA ALA A 329 2.47 25.89 -20.32
C ALA A 329 2.34 24.49 -20.91
N LEU A 330 2.13 23.47 -20.07
CA LEU A 330 1.84 22.11 -20.55
C LEU A 330 0.56 22.07 -21.38
N ARG A 331 -0.50 22.74 -20.95
CA ARG A 331 -1.77 22.81 -21.70
C ARG A 331 -1.61 23.53 -23.03
N GLU A 332 -0.91 24.66 -23.05
CA GLU A 332 -0.73 25.44 -24.25
C GLU A 332 0.27 24.82 -25.23
N HIS A 333 1.53 24.73 -24.80
CA HIS A 333 2.63 24.26 -25.66
C HIS A 333 2.61 22.74 -25.82
N GLY A 334 2.25 21.99 -24.78
CA GLY A 334 2.12 20.54 -24.87
C GLY A 334 1.02 20.11 -25.82
N ALA A 335 -0.16 20.72 -25.77
CA ALA A 335 -1.22 20.45 -26.73
C ALA A 335 -0.83 20.83 -28.16
N ARG A 336 -0.07 21.94 -28.34
CA ARG A 336 0.50 22.33 -29.62
C ARG A 336 1.48 21.27 -30.14
N SER A 337 2.36 20.75 -29.24
CA SER A 337 3.31 19.71 -29.64
C SER A 337 2.61 18.44 -30.14
N VAL A 338 1.53 18.01 -29.49
CA VAL A 338 0.74 16.83 -29.90
C VAL A 338 0.07 17.04 -31.25
N ARG A 339 -0.41 18.26 -31.55
CA ARG A 339 -1.04 18.58 -32.85
C ARG A 339 -0.05 18.73 -33.99
N VAL A 340 1.15 19.21 -33.73
CA VAL A 340 2.18 19.54 -34.72
C VAL A 340 3.08 18.36 -35.04
N PHE A 341 3.61 17.69 -34.03
CA PHE A 341 4.63 16.66 -34.22
C PHE A 341 4.05 15.24 -34.40
N PRO A 342 4.77 14.36 -35.08
CA PRO A 342 4.40 12.93 -35.15
C PRO A 342 4.36 12.30 -33.77
N PRO A 343 3.41 11.39 -33.49
CA PRO A 343 3.30 10.71 -32.17
C PRO A 343 4.56 9.96 -31.76
N GLU A 344 5.21 9.35 -32.74
CA GLU A 344 6.43 8.53 -32.52
C GLU A 344 7.66 9.35 -32.13
N ALA A 345 7.62 10.67 -32.37
CA ALA A 345 8.72 11.58 -32.07
C ALA A 345 8.89 11.87 -30.57
N GLY A 346 7.82 11.66 -29.76
CA GLY A 346 7.90 11.81 -28.31
C GLY A 346 8.17 13.25 -27.83
N VAL A 347 7.83 14.26 -28.63
CA VAL A 347 8.16 15.67 -28.34
C VAL A 347 7.44 16.18 -27.09
N LEU A 348 6.19 15.73 -26.84
CA LEU A 348 5.48 16.07 -25.61
C LEU A 348 6.25 15.57 -24.38
N LEU A 349 6.75 14.34 -24.43
CA LEU A 349 7.52 13.76 -23.33
C LEU A 349 8.84 14.52 -23.11
N ALA A 350 9.54 14.88 -24.18
CA ALA A 350 10.78 15.69 -24.10
C ALA A 350 10.53 17.09 -23.53
N PHE A 351 9.43 17.72 -23.92
CA PHE A 351 9.02 19.02 -23.36
C PHE A 351 8.64 18.92 -21.88
N ALA A 352 7.87 17.88 -21.52
CA ALA A 352 7.50 17.61 -20.14
C ALA A 352 8.72 17.27 -19.26
N ASP A 353 9.71 16.51 -19.79
CA ASP A 353 10.98 16.20 -19.11
C ASP A 353 11.79 17.47 -18.83
N ARG A 354 11.82 18.40 -19.76
CA ARG A 354 12.48 19.70 -19.56
C ARG A 354 11.77 20.52 -18.48
N LEU A 355 10.44 20.61 -18.52
CA LEU A 355 9.66 21.25 -17.46
C LEU A 355 9.85 20.58 -16.10
N ALA A 356 9.91 19.25 -16.07
CA ALA A 356 10.16 18.47 -14.87
C ALA A 356 11.54 18.82 -14.26
N SER A 357 12.54 19.06 -15.10
CA SER A 357 13.85 19.53 -14.65
C SER A 357 13.77 20.90 -13.97
N ASP A 358 13.03 21.86 -14.54
CA ASP A 358 12.83 23.18 -13.94
C ASP A 358 12.06 23.11 -12.62
N VAL A 359 11.04 22.22 -12.53
CA VAL A 359 10.33 21.94 -11.28
C VAL A 359 11.27 21.33 -10.24
N GLY A 360 12.14 20.41 -10.65
CA GLY A 360 13.18 19.83 -9.78
C GLY A 360 14.17 20.87 -9.27
N GLU A 361 14.58 21.82 -10.13
CA GLU A 361 15.44 22.94 -9.77
C GLU A 361 14.76 23.89 -8.77
N TYR A 362 13.45 24.04 -8.83
CA TYR A 362 12.66 24.80 -7.84
C TYR A 362 12.52 24.06 -6.51
N ILE A 363 12.24 22.76 -6.56
CA ILE A 363 11.98 21.92 -5.36
C ILE A 363 13.27 21.73 -4.55
N THR A 364 14.43 21.53 -5.18
CA THR A 364 15.68 21.20 -4.50
C THR A 364 16.10 22.24 -3.45
N PRO A 365 16.14 23.57 -3.74
CA PRO A 365 16.43 24.57 -2.73
C PRO A 365 15.36 24.67 -1.64
N LEU A 366 14.09 24.46 -1.98
CA LEU A 366 12.98 24.44 -1.03
C LEU A 366 13.17 23.34 0.01
N LEU A 367 13.45 22.11 -0.42
CA LEU A 367 13.68 20.98 0.48
C LEU A 367 14.97 21.13 1.30
N THR A 368 16.03 21.67 0.68
CA THR A 368 17.29 21.95 1.37
C THR A 368 17.11 22.99 2.48
N HIS A 369 16.32 24.03 2.22
CA HIS A 369 15.99 25.02 3.24
C HIS A 369 15.09 24.42 4.34
N ALA A 370 14.04 23.68 3.97
CA ALA A 370 13.16 23.01 4.90
C ALA A 370 13.93 22.10 5.88
N ARG A 371 14.97 21.43 5.37
CA ARG A 371 15.87 20.58 6.18
C ARG A 371 16.75 21.38 7.14
N SER A 372 17.18 22.58 6.74
CA SER A 372 18.02 23.44 7.60
C SER A 372 17.26 24.01 8.80
N LEU A 373 15.92 24.00 8.75
CA LEU A 373 15.05 24.38 9.86
C LEU A 373 15.09 23.28 10.94
N SER A 374 15.14 23.69 12.20
CA SER A 374 15.30 22.80 13.36
C SER A 374 14.13 21.82 13.57
N ASN A 375 13.04 21.97 12.82
CA ASN A 375 11.88 21.09 12.88
C ASN A 375 11.92 20.10 11.70
N GLY A 376 12.34 18.88 11.92
CA GLY A 376 12.35 17.81 10.91
C GLY A 376 10.98 17.59 10.21
N THR A 377 9.88 17.88 10.90
CA THR A 377 8.52 17.80 10.33
C THR A 377 8.28 18.76 9.16
N THR A 378 8.99 19.91 9.11
CA THR A 378 8.88 20.87 8.01
C THR A 378 9.39 20.28 6.70
N PHE A 379 10.52 19.57 6.74
CA PHE A 379 11.06 18.86 5.58
C PHE A 379 10.11 17.78 5.08
N LEU A 380 9.56 16.96 5.98
CA LEU A 380 8.64 15.88 5.64
C LEU A 380 7.35 16.39 5.00
N THR A 381 6.79 17.46 5.58
CA THR A 381 5.58 18.10 5.05
C THR A 381 5.86 18.77 3.69
N ALA A 382 7.01 19.44 3.55
CA ALA A 382 7.41 20.07 2.30
C ALA A 382 7.59 19.05 1.18
N THR A 383 8.24 17.91 1.45
CA THR A 383 8.47 16.86 0.46
C THR A 383 7.16 16.24 -0.02
N ALA A 384 6.30 15.80 0.92
CA ALA A 384 5.02 15.20 0.58
C ALA A 384 4.07 16.15 -0.16
N ALA A 385 4.05 17.43 0.24
CA ALA A 385 3.25 18.46 -0.41
C ALA A 385 3.78 18.80 -1.81
N SER A 386 5.09 18.98 -1.97
CA SER A 386 5.72 19.24 -3.27
C SER A 386 5.49 18.07 -4.24
N PHE A 387 5.57 16.83 -3.77
CA PHE A 387 5.28 15.67 -4.59
C PHE A 387 3.82 15.68 -5.07
N ARG A 388 2.87 15.96 -4.20
CA ARG A 388 1.45 16.02 -4.56
C ARG A 388 1.16 17.13 -5.56
N GLU A 389 1.78 18.30 -5.41
CA GLU A 389 1.63 19.40 -6.38
C GLU A 389 2.29 19.05 -7.73
N ALA A 390 3.50 18.48 -7.71
CA ALA A 390 4.16 18.00 -8.93
C ALA A 390 3.36 16.87 -9.62
N TRP A 391 2.63 16.05 -8.88
CA TRP A 391 1.78 14.99 -9.45
C TRP A 391 0.69 15.50 -10.38
N ARG A 392 0.25 16.75 -10.22
CA ARG A 392 -0.71 17.40 -11.12
C ARG A 392 -0.19 17.48 -12.56
N MET A 393 1.14 17.43 -12.75
CA MET A 393 1.74 17.36 -14.09
C MET A 393 1.39 16.06 -14.80
N VAL A 394 1.33 14.92 -14.07
CA VAL A 394 0.96 13.61 -14.65
C VAL A 394 -0.44 13.69 -15.25
N ASP A 395 -1.40 14.18 -14.50
CA ASP A 395 -2.79 14.28 -14.94
C ASP A 395 -2.92 15.26 -16.12
N CYS A 396 -2.16 16.36 -16.09
CA CYS A 396 -2.13 17.34 -17.18
C CYS A 396 -1.49 16.75 -18.46
N ILE A 397 -0.38 16.00 -18.34
CA ILE A 397 0.27 15.33 -19.48
C ILE A 397 -0.69 14.31 -20.11
N GLU A 398 -1.40 13.56 -19.29
CA GLU A 398 -2.41 12.60 -19.75
C GLU A 398 -3.57 13.29 -20.47
N GLU A 399 -4.07 14.41 -19.95
CA GLU A 399 -5.11 15.22 -20.59
C GLU A 399 -4.63 15.74 -21.95
N VAL A 400 -3.43 16.34 -21.98
CA VAL A 400 -2.82 16.92 -23.18
C VAL A 400 -2.49 15.86 -24.23
N SER A 401 -2.06 14.67 -23.82
CA SER A 401 -1.73 13.56 -24.73
C SER A 401 -2.90 13.13 -25.61
N ARG A 402 -4.13 13.41 -25.18
CA ARG A 402 -5.39 13.12 -25.91
C ARG A 402 -5.81 14.23 -26.88
N ALA A 403 -5.07 15.33 -26.96
CA ALA A 403 -5.45 16.51 -27.77
C ALA A 403 -5.55 16.22 -29.30
N ARG A 404 -4.98 15.13 -29.79
CA ARG A 404 -5.05 14.70 -31.22
C ARG A 404 -6.19 13.69 -31.51
N GLY A 405 -6.96 13.24 -30.49
CA GLY A 405 -8.02 12.27 -30.65
C GLY A 405 -7.78 10.99 -29.83
N GLU A 406 -8.21 9.82 -30.34
CA GLU A 406 -8.15 8.56 -29.57
C GLU A 406 -6.73 7.98 -29.38
N THR A 407 -5.73 8.46 -30.11
CA THR A 407 -4.35 7.98 -29.99
C THR A 407 -3.63 8.69 -28.85
N VAL A 408 -3.33 7.99 -27.78
CA VAL A 408 -2.52 8.48 -26.65
C VAL A 408 -1.07 8.54 -27.10
N THR A 409 -0.45 9.74 -27.04
CA THR A 409 0.94 9.97 -27.46
C THR A 409 1.97 9.69 -26.39
N VAL A 410 1.58 9.75 -25.10
CA VAL A 410 2.44 9.47 -23.93
C VAL A 410 1.70 8.53 -23.02
N ASP A 411 2.33 7.42 -22.64
CA ASP A 411 1.80 6.49 -21.65
C ASP A 411 1.87 7.10 -20.25
N ARG A 412 0.84 6.84 -19.42
CA ARG A 412 0.78 7.31 -18.03
C ARG A 412 2.04 6.96 -17.24
N ILE A 413 2.56 5.74 -17.42
CA ILE A 413 3.80 5.29 -16.75
C ILE A 413 4.99 6.22 -17.06
N GLN A 414 5.09 6.72 -18.31
CA GLN A 414 6.15 7.64 -18.70
C GLN A 414 5.99 9.00 -18.04
N ALA A 415 4.76 9.48 -17.89
CA ALA A 415 4.47 10.74 -17.20
C ALA A 415 4.76 10.63 -15.69
N GLU A 416 4.40 9.52 -15.07
CA GLU A 416 4.69 9.22 -13.66
C GLU A 416 6.19 9.16 -13.39
N ASP A 417 6.96 8.53 -14.31
CA ASP A 417 8.43 8.41 -14.19
C ASP A 417 9.13 9.78 -14.15
N LEU A 418 8.60 10.79 -14.86
CA LEU A 418 9.12 12.16 -14.80
C LEU A 418 9.04 12.72 -13.37
N VAL A 419 7.92 12.54 -12.69
CA VAL A 419 7.72 13.02 -11.32
C VAL A 419 8.56 12.21 -10.34
N TYR A 420 8.60 10.90 -10.46
CA TYR A 420 9.41 10.06 -9.59
C TYR A 420 10.90 10.44 -9.64
N ARG A 421 11.45 10.70 -10.82
CA ARG A 421 12.86 11.11 -10.98
C ARG A 421 13.21 12.42 -10.28
N MET A 422 12.26 13.36 -10.15
CA MET A 422 12.50 14.62 -9.44
C MET A 422 12.79 14.39 -7.94
N PHE A 423 12.15 13.41 -7.32
CA PHE A 423 12.23 13.14 -5.89
C PHE A 423 13.21 12.04 -5.52
N GLU A 424 13.64 11.22 -6.46
CA GLU A 424 14.56 10.09 -6.24
C GLU A 424 15.80 10.45 -5.40
N PRO A 425 16.47 11.61 -5.62
CA PRO A 425 17.65 11.98 -4.82
C PRO A 425 17.38 12.19 -3.34
N ASN A 426 16.12 12.46 -2.96
CA ASN A 426 15.73 12.78 -1.59
C ASN A 426 14.97 11.63 -0.90
N MET A 427 14.60 10.56 -1.63
CA MET A 427 13.70 9.51 -1.11
C MET A 427 14.30 8.73 0.05
N ASP A 428 15.58 8.37 -0.03
CA ASP A 428 16.24 7.62 1.04
C ASP A 428 16.19 8.37 2.35
N GLU A 429 16.60 9.62 2.32
CA GLU A 429 16.64 10.47 3.49
C GLU A 429 15.24 10.84 3.99
N TYR A 430 14.28 11.03 3.08
CA TYR A 430 12.89 11.28 3.45
C TYR A 430 12.29 10.13 4.24
N LEU A 431 12.45 8.90 3.76
CA LEU A 431 11.88 7.72 4.43
C LEU A 431 12.54 7.46 5.80
N ASP A 432 13.85 7.62 5.88
CA ASP A 432 14.58 7.48 7.16
C ASP A 432 14.16 8.55 8.17
N GLU A 433 14.06 9.82 7.73
CA GLU A 433 13.65 10.92 8.60
C GLU A 433 12.18 10.79 9.03
N GLU A 434 11.30 10.24 8.19
CA GLU A 434 9.89 9.99 8.54
C GLU A 434 9.78 9.03 9.73
N VAL A 435 10.51 7.92 9.69
CA VAL A 435 10.55 6.94 10.79
C VAL A 435 11.13 7.57 12.06
N GLU A 436 12.23 8.31 11.94
CA GLU A 436 12.88 8.93 13.10
C GLU A 436 12.03 10.07 13.69
N ALA A 437 11.33 10.84 12.87
CA ALA A 437 10.44 11.90 13.33
C ALA A 437 9.25 11.31 14.10
N VAL A 438 8.68 10.23 13.62
CA VAL A 438 7.59 9.52 14.30
C VAL A 438 8.08 8.94 15.63
N LYS A 439 9.22 8.26 15.66
CA LYS A 439 9.82 7.74 16.90
C LYS A 439 10.06 8.86 17.93
N ARG A 440 10.59 10.00 17.50
CA ARG A 440 10.77 11.18 18.37
C ARG A 440 9.44 11.70 18.92
N THR A 441 8.40 11.74 18.09
CA THR A 441 7.07 12.16 18.51
C THR A 441 6.45 11.20 19.52
N PHE A 442 6.55 9.90 19.30
CA PHE A 442 6.07 8.88 20.22
C PHE A 442 6.82 8.94 21.55
N GLU A 443 8.13 9.14 21.51
CA GLU A 443 8.96 9.32 22.69
C GLU A 443 8.56 10.57 23.48
N TYR A 444 8.29 11.68 22.79
CA TYR A 444 7.82 12.91 23.42
C TYR A 444 6.47 12.71 24.12
N ILE A 445 5.49 12.15 23.44
CA ILE A 445 4.14 11.87 23.99
C ILE A 445 4.26 10.96 25.21
N SER A 446 5.04 9.87 25.10
CA SER A 446 5.24 8.92 26.20
C SER A 446 5.91 9.55 27.42
N ARG A 447 6.96 10.38 27.23
CA ARG A 447 7.64 11.09 28.31
C ARG A 447 6.77 12.11 28.99
N GLU A 448 5.95 12.84 28.24
CA GLU A 448 5.01 13.81 28.83
C GLU A 448 3.93 13.10 29.66
N TRP A 449 3.44 11.95 29.20
CA TRP A 449 2.55 11.12 30.01
C TRP A 449 3.23 10.61 31.27
N GLU A 450 4.45 10.03 31.18
CA GLU A 450 5.21 9.57 32.35
C GLU A 450 5.47 10.68 33.37
N LYS A 451 5.78 11.91 32.92
CA LYS A 451 5.92 13.07 33.80
C LYS A 451 4.61 13.40 34.54
N LYS A 452 3.47 13.38 33.83
CA LYS A 452 2.15 13.61 34.44
C LYS A 452 1.84 12.55 35.47
N VAL A 453 2.12 11.28 35.16
CA VAL A 453 1.93 10.15 36.10
C VAL A 453 2.80 10.30 37.36
N ARG A 454 4.09 10.64 37.19
CA ARG A 454 5.02 10.83 38.34
C ARG A 454 4.73 12.08 39.18
N ALA A 455 4.18 13.13 38.57
CA ALA A 455 3.82 14.37 39.28
C ALA A 455 2.51 14.23 40.06
N SER A 456 1.72 13.19 39.80
CA SER A 456 0.51 12.91 40.59
C SER A 456 0.91 12.40 41.98
N PRO A 457 0.35 12.96 43.06
CA PRO A 457 0.71 12.58 44.45
C PRO A 457 0.34 11.11 44.68
N THR A 458 1.38 10.31 44.99
CA THR A 458 1.31 8.85 45.29
C THR A 458 0.61 8.53 46.61
N THR A 459 0.20 9.54 47.36
CA THR A 459 -0.51 9.32 48.61
C THR A 459 -1.98 9.04 48.34
N PRO A 460 -2.48 7.84 48.70
CA PRO A 460 -3.92 7.63 48.70
C PRO A 460 -4.57 8.70 49.59
N PRO A 461 -5.68 9.34 49.21
CA PRO A 461 -6.39 10.28 50.04
C PRO A 461 -6.75 9.57 51.34
N PRO A 462 -6.66 10.28 52.49
CA PRO A 462 -6.98 9.68 53.81
C PRO A 462 -8.39 9.07 53.76
N ALA A 463 -8.52 7.91 54.39
CA ALA A 463 -9.72 7.04 54.34
C ALA A 463 -11.03 7.80 54.71
N ASP A 464 -10.95 8.89 55.47
CA ASP A 464 -12.10 9.72 55.88
C ASP A 464 -12.71 10.55 54.74
N SER A 465 -12.09 10.69 53.57
CA SER A 465 -12.61 11.41 52.42
C SER A 465 -13.28 10.52 51.36
N MET A 466 -13.23 9.21 51.53
CA MET A 466 -13.83 8.22 50.65
C MET A 466 -15.26 7.86 51.02
N ALA A 467 -16.15 8.87 51.19
CA ALA A 467 -17.57 8.60 51.07
C ALA A 467 -17.84 8.21 49.63
N VAL A 468 -18.16 6.93 49.46
CA VAL A 468 -18.48 6.21 48.22
C VAL A 468 -19.09 7.09 47.15
N THR A 469 -18.25 7.67 46.32
CA THR A 469 -18.67 8.16 45.04
C THR A 469 -18.29 7.08 44.02
N GLN A 470 -19.31 6.31 43.62
CA GLN A 470 -19.11 5.25 42.62
C GLN A 470 -18.45 5.82 41.35
N PRO A 471 -17.52 5.10 40.75
CA PRO A 471 -16.82 5.55 39.55
C PRO A 471 -17.78 5.82 38.39
N SER A 472 -17.53 6.87 37.63
CA SER A 472 -18.48 7.38 36.63
C SER A 472 -18.70 6.46 35.42
N PHE A 473 -17.71 5.63 35.06
CA PHE A 473 -17.83 4.65 33.96
C PHE A 473 -18.69 3.45 34.36
N LEU A 474 -18.56 2.96 35.57
CA LEU A 474 -19.32 1.83 36.06
C LEU A 474 -20.79 2.18 36.39
N ILE A 475 -21.10 3.47 36.54
CA ILE A 475 -22.47 3.97 36.80
C ILE A 475 -23.25 4.19 35.50
N SER A 476 -22.59 4.34 34.35
CA SER A 476 -23.34 4.56 33.12
C SER A 476 -24.22 3.36 32.83
N SER A 477 -25.50 3.60 32.65
CA SER A 477 -26.56 2.60 32.48
C SER A 477 -26.41 1.74 31.24
N SER A 478 -25.38 1.98 30.38
CA SER A 478 -25.06 1.15 29.23
C SER A 478 -23.63 1.34 28.70
N PRO A 479 -22.62 0.62 29.23
CA PRO A 479 -21.22 0.71 28.77
C PRO A 479 -21.07 0.36 27.29
N ALA A 480 -21.88 -0.55 26.75
CA ALA A 480 -21.88 -0.89 25.33
C ALA A 480 -22.30 0.27 24.42
N HIS A 481 -23.19 1.17 24.87
CA HIS A 481 -23.60 2.35 24.11
C HIS A 481 -22.48 3.40 24.07
N LEU A 482 -21.79 3.55 25.18
CA LEU A 482 -20.65 4.46 25.31
C LEU A 482 -19.51 4.01 24.38
N LYS A 483 -19.17 2.73 24.43
CA LYS A 483 -18.16 2.11 23.54
C LYS A 483 -18.52 2.33 22.07
N ARG A 484 -19.77 2.08 21.68
CA ARG A 484 -20.24 2.31 20.30
C ARG A 484 -20.13 3.78 19.90
N SER A 485 -20.48 4.70 20.78
CA SER A 485 -20.41 6.13 20.50
C SER A 485 -18.97 6.62 20.34
N VAL A 486 -18.02 6.17 21.18
CA VAL A 486 -16.59 6.47 21.06
C VAL A 486 -16.04 5.93 19.73
N LEU A 487 -16.34 4.68 19.41
CA LEU A 487 -15.87 4.07 18.15
C LEU A 487 -16.47 4.74 16.91
N THR A 488 -17.74 5.17 16.96
CA THR A 488 -18.35 5.91 15.85
C THR A 488 -17.67 7.25 15.65
N SER A 489 -17.46 8.02 16.72
CA SER A 489 -16.76 9.31 16.65
C SER A 489 -15.30 9.16 16.21
N PHE A 490 -14.63 8.09 16.63
CA PHE A 490 -13.27 7.79 16.16
C PHE A 490 -13.26 7.43 14.68
N THR A 491 -14.23 6.61 14.22
CA THR A 491 -14.38 6.29 12.79
C THR A 491 -14.66 7.55 11.97
N ASP A 492 -15.52 8.45 12.45
CA ASP A 492 -15.79 9.73 11.80
C ASP A 492 -14.53 10.61 11.73
N MET A 493 -13.70 10.60 12.77
CA MET A 493 -12.40 11.30 12.78
C MET A 493 -11.43 10.70 11.75
N LEU A 494 -11.39 9.39 11.59
CA LEU A 494 -10.56 8.73 10.57
C LEU A 494 -11.02 9.05 9.14
N LEU A 495 -12.29 9.36 8.93
CA LEU A 495 -12.80 9.76 7.62
C LEU A 495 -12.47 11.22 7.26
N LEU A 496 -12.04 12.03 8.22
CA LEU A 496 -11.60 13.41 7.93
C LEU A 496 -10.26 13.37 7.17
N PRO A 497 -10.14 14.12 6.05
CA PRO A 497 -8.90 14.20 5.31
C PRO A 497 -7.79 14.83 6.17
N VAL A 498 -6.61 14.20 6.17
CA VAL A 498 -5.41 14.80 6.74
C VAL A 498 -4.94 15.89 5.78
N ALA A 499 -5.01 17.15 6.19
CA ALA A 499 -4.51 18.27 5.38
C ALA A 499 -2.98 18.23 5.37
N LEU A 500 -2.39 17.70 4.29
CA LEU A 500 -0.94 17.70 4.07
C LEU A 500 -0.40 19.10 3.73
N VAL A 501 -1.27 20.01 3.29
CA VAL A 501 -0.93 21.38 2.91
C VAL A 501 -1.86 22.35 3.62
N PRO A 502 -1.37 23.21 4.50
CA PRO A 502 -2.17 24.31 5.03
C PRO A 502 -2.36 25.36 3.91
N ARG A 503 -3.57 25.46 3.35
CA ARG A 503 -3.94 26.55 2.45
C ARG A 503 -4.28 27.78 3.26
N VAL A 504 -3.66 28.92 2.92
CA VAL A 504 -3.98 30.22 3.50
C VAL A 504 -5.36 30.64 3.00
N GLY A 505 -6.34 30.62 3.90
CA GLY A 505 -7.74 30.95 3.57
C GLY A 505 -8.74 30.05 4.27
N GLU A 506 -8.43 28.79 4.51
CA GLU A 506 -9.07 27.96 5.51
C GLU A 506 -8.26 28.14 6.79
N THR A 507 -8.79 28.92 7.70
CA THR A 507 -8.13 29.29 8.96
C THR A 507 -7.31 28.13 9.52
N VAL A 508 -6.03 28.38 9.87
CA VAL A 508 -5.12 27.46 10.58
C VAL A 508 -5.80 26.86 11.84
N ALA A 509 -6.90 27.45 12.28
CA ALA A 509 -7.86 26.92 13.21
C ALA A 509 -8.63 25.68 12.71
N ALA A 510 -8.73 25.38 11.42
CA ALA A 510 -9.53 24.24 10.94
C ALA A 510 -8.72 22.93 10.89
N GLY A 511 -7.42 22.94 10.59
CA GLY A 511 -6.61 21.71 10.58
C GLY A 511 -6.19 21.28 11.99
N ALA A 512 -5.53 22.14 12.74
CA ALA A 512 -5.23 21.92 14.15
C ALA A 512 -6.50 21.99 15.01
N GLY A 513 -7.47 22.83 14.65
CA GLY A 513 -8.77 22.92 15.34
C GLY A 513 -9.73 21.79 15.03
N ALA A 514 -9.64 21.12 13.86
CA ALA A 514 -10.44 19.91 13.58
C ALA A 514 -9.85 18.68 14.29
N ALA A 515 -8.53 18.57 14.39
CA ALA A 515 -7.89 17.55 15.21
C ALA A 515 -8.17 17.78 16.70
N VAL A 516 -8.04 19.02 17.18
CA VAL A 516 -8.35 19.39 18.57
C VAL A 516 -9.87 19.33 18.82
N GLN A 517 -10.73 19.67 17.86
CA GLN A 517 -12.17 19.46 17.97
C GLN A 517 -12.57 17.99 17.84
N GLY A 518 -11.88 17.20 17.03
CA GLY A 518 -12.06 15.75 16.96
C GLY A 518 -11.67 15.09 18.29
N ILE A 519 -10.54 15.47 18.86
CA ILE A 519 -10.12 15.03 20.21
C ILE A 519 -11.06 15.58 21.27
N ALA A 520 -11.53 16.82 21.15
CA ALA A 520 -12.50 17.41 22.07
C ALA A 520 -13.92 16.82 21.93
N MET A 521 -14.27 16.24 20.77
CA MET A 521 -15.51 15.46 20.62
C MET A 521 -15.42 14.07 21.25
N LEU A 522 -14.22 13.53 21.37
CA LEU A 522 -13.93 12.26 22.04
C LEU A 522 -13.73 12.47 23.56
N ASP A 523 -13.80 13.72 24.08
CA ASP A 523 -13.68 13.99 25.51
C ASP A 523 -14.84 13.29 26.26
N PRO A 524 -14.54 12.25 27.05
CA PRO A 524 -15.53 11.51 27.83
C PRO A 524 -16.33 12.42 28.79
N ARG A 525 -15.81 13.61 29.09
CA ARG A 525 -16.46 14.63 29.97
C ARG A 525 -17.75 15.21 29.36
N ARG A 526 -17.85 15.26 28.03
CA ARG A 526 -19.07 15.70 27.32
C ARG A 526 -20.20 14.68 27.39
N TRP A 527 -19.88 13.42 27.61
CA TRP A 527 -20.85 12.33 27.53
C TRP A 527 -21.38 11.88 28.89
N ALA A 528 -20.67 12.22 29.96
CA ALA A 528 -21.14 11.98 31.31
C ALA A 528 -22.29 12.92 31.73
N GLY A 529 -22.59 13.98 30.96
CA GLY A 529 -23.60 14.99 31.26
C GLY A 529 -24.88 14.96 30.40
N GLN A 530 -24.97 14.06 29.40
CA GLN A 530 -26.10 14.02 28.46
C GLN A 530 -27.04 12.84 28.73
N GLY A 531 -27.58 12.82 29.94
CA GLY A 531 -28.73 12.00 30.28
C GLY A 531 -29.98 12.91 30.35
N ASP A 532 -30.87 12.71 29.39
CA ASP A 532 -32.24 13.21 29.27
C ASP A 532 -32.49 14.70 29.48
N GLY A 533 -32.67 15.42 28.39
CA GLY A 533 -33.17 16.76 28.34
C GLY A 533 -33.68 17.14 26.96
N LYS A 534 -34.74 16.50 26.47
CA LYS A 534 -35.62 17.11 25.46
C LYS A 534 -36.49 18.18 26.14
N GLY A 535 -36.41 19.40 25.64
CA GLY A 535 -37.52 20.31 25.89
C GLY A 535 -37.16 21.78 26.02
N SER A 536 -37.40 22.50 24.93
CA SER A 536 -37.99 23.85 24.93
C SER A 536 -37.18 25.02 25.47
N GLU A 537 -36.77 25.86 24.54
CA GLU A 537 -36.59 27.30 24.73
C GLU A 537 -37.82 27.89 25.40
N ASN A 538 -37.61 28.59 26.52
CA ASN A 538 -38.28 29.87 26.78
C ASN A 538 -37.61 30.57 27.97
N ALA A 539 -37.23 31.81 27.73
CA ALA A 539 -36.78 32.77 28.73
C ALA A 539 -37.92 33.08 29.72
N ASP A 540 -37.65 33.07 31.00
CA ASP A 540 -37.87 34.26 31.84
C ASP A 540 -37.39 34.06 33.29
N ASN A 541 -37.01 35.17 33.87
CA ASN A 541 -36.55 35.46 35.22
C ASN A 541 -37.30 34.72 36.34
N THR A 542 -36.53 34.23 37.32
CA THR A 542 -36.76 34.62 38.75
C THR A 542 -35.56 34.17 39.61
N LYS A 543 -35.05 35.10 40.38
CA LYS A 543 -34.08 34.93 41.48
C LYS A 543 -34.76 34.14 42.60
N ASP A 544 -34.09 33.08 43.06
CA ASP A 544 -33.95 32.62 44.44
C ASP A 544 -33.65 31.12 44.48
N ALA A 545 -32.39 30.77 44.73
CA ALA A 545 -31.96 29.50 45.35
C ALA A 545 -30.41 29.45 45.43
N THR A 546 -29.84 30.22 46.35
CA THR A 546 -28.38 30.38 46.49
C THR A 546 -27.72 29.34 47.43
N THR A 547 -28.39 28.27 47.81
CA THR A 547 -27.85 27.33 48.81
C THR A 547 -27.61 25.88 48.28
N ASN A 548 -28.20 25.48 47.14
CA ASN A 548 -28.03 24.11 46.62
C ASN A 548 -27.00 23.97 45.49
N SER A 549 -26.45 25.07 44.97
CA SER A 549 -25.47 25.05 43.90
C SER A 549 -24.03 24.77 44.35
N SER A 550 -23.72 25.13 45.63
CA SER A 550 -22.37 24.91 46.20
C SER A 550 -22.04 23.43 46.45
N LEU A 551 -23.02 22.63 46.87
CA LEU A 551 -22.84 21.20 47.14
C LEU A 551 -22.73 20.38 45.84
N LYS A 552 -23.50 20.76 44.80
CA LYS A 552 -23.38 20.12 43.46
C LYS A 552 -22.06 20.46 42.75
N SER A 553 -21.56 21.69 42.92
CA SER A 553 -20.28 22.09 42.34
C SER A 553 -19.07 21.42 43.02
N ILE A 554 -19.13 21.19 44.34
CA ILE A 554 -18.09 20.52 45.11
C ILE A 554 -18.08 19.00 44.80
N ALA A 555 -19.23 18.38 44.63
CA ALA A 555 -19.34 16.98 44.21
C ALA A 555 -18.80 16.78 42.78
N SER A 556 -19.16 17.69 41.87
CA SER A 556 -18.66 17.63 40.48
C SER A 556 -17.16 17.87 40.37
N SER A 557 -16.57 18.73 41.22
CA SER A 557 -15.12 18.99 41.24
C SER A 557 -14.33 17.85 41.85
N LYS A 558 -14.86 17.14 42.85
CA LYS A 558 -14.22 15.92 43.44
C LYS A 558 -14.29 14.74 42.46
N GLN A 559 -15.40 14.58 41.77
CA GLN A 559 -15.61 13.55 40.76
C GLN A 559 -14.69 13.77 39.55
N LYS A 560 -14.49 15.01 39.14
CA LYS A 560 -13.57 15.41 38.09
C LYS A 560 -12.11 15.09 38.44
N LYS A 561 -11.66 15.39 39.69
CA LYS A 561 -10.28 15.04 40.13
C LYS A 561 -10.01 13.54 40.20
N MET A 562 -11.01 12.75 40.56
CA MET A 562 -10.87 11.28 40.63
C MET A 562 -10.80 10.67 39.23
N TYR A 563 -11.57 11.16 38.29
CA TYR A 563 -11.55 10.79 36.91
C TYR A 563 -10.23 11.17 36.24
N ASP A 564 -9.73 12.37 36.51
CA ASP A 564 -8.44 12.85 36.01
C ASP A 564 -7.27 11.96 36.51
N ASN A 565 -7.34 11.44 37.73
CA ASN A 565 -6.32 10.54 38.30
C ASN A 565 -6.33 9.13 37.68
N LEU A 566 -7.49 8.63 37.24
CA LEU A 566 -7.60 7.32 36.58
C LEU A 566 -7.12 7.39 35.13
N GLN A 567 -7.46 8.44 34.41
CA GLN A 567 -6.96 8.70 33.06
C GLN A 567 -5.44 8.94 33.03
N LEU A 568 -4.82 9.27 34.16
CA LEU A 568 -3.38 9.38 34.26
C LEU A 568 -2.67 8.03 34.15
N LEU A 569 -3.26 6.93 34.65
CA LEU A 569 -2.65 5.60 34.60
C LEU A 569 -2.75 4.96 33.21
N LEU A 570 -3.91 5.11 32.55
CA LEU A 570 -4.17 4.64 31.18
C LEU A 570 -5.07 5.65 30.48
N SER A 571 -4.50 6.40 29.54
CA SER A 571 -5.18 7.53 28.90
C SER A 571 -5.61 7.20 27.47
N LEU A 572 -6.90 7.41 27.19
CA LEU A 572 -7.40 7.39 25.82
C LEU A 572 -6.81 8.54 24.99
N ASP A 573 -6.59 9.71 25.59
CA ASP A 573 -6.02 10.86 24.90
C ASP A 573 -4.61 10.56 24.38
N VAL A 574 -3.76 9.94 25.20
CA VAL A 574 -2.40 9.51 24.78
C VAL A 574 -2.49 8.48 23.63
N THR A 575 -3.43 7.54 23.72
CA THR A 575 -3.66 6.58 22.65
C THR A 575 -4.04 7.26 21.34
N LEU A 576 -4.95 8.24 21.41
CA LEU A 576 -5.39 9.02 20.24
C LEU A 576 -4.28 9.91 19.69
N GLU A 577 -3.45 10.52 20.54
CA GLU A 577 -2.28 11.30 20.12
C GLU A 577 -1.25 10.44 19.38
N LEU A 578 -0.96 9.22 19.88
CA LEU A 578 -0.07 8.27 19.22
C LEU A 578 -0.61 7.82 17.86
N ILE A 579 -1.89 7.45 17.80
CA ILE A 579 -2.53 7.04 16.55
C ILE A 579 -2.60 8.20 15.56
N HIS A 580 -2.87 9.43 16.02
CA HIS A 580 -2.90 10.61 15.17
C HIS A 580 -1.54 10.91 14.56
N ALA A 581 -0.48 10.89 15.37
CA ALA A 581 0.90 11.06 14.88
C ALA A 581 1.30 9.96 13.88
N ALA A 582 0.94 8.70 14.15
CA ALA A 582 1.15 7.61 13.21
C ALA A 582 0.38 7.83 11.90
N ARG A 583 -0.89 8.25 11.98
CA ARG A 583 -1.73 8.51 10.82
C ARG A 583 -1.21 9.64 9.95
N GLU A 584 -0.78 10.74 10.54
CA GLU A 584 -0.18 11.86 9.80
C GLU A 584 1.05 11.42 9.02
N SER A 585 1.92 10.65 9.65
CA SER A 585 3.11 10.10 9.02
C SER A 585 2.74 9.10 7.90
N LEU A 586 1.84 8.16 8.18
CA LEU A 586 1.37 7.20 7.17
C LEU A 586 0.77 7.90 5.95
N LYS A 587 -0.03 8.94 6.13
CA LYS A 587 -0.62 9.70 5.00
C LYS A 587 0.42 10.46 4.18
N ARG A 588 1.50 10.92 4.81
CA ARG A 588 2.63 11.50 4.06
C ARG A 588 3.37 10.44 3.25
N VAL A 589 3.65 9.29 3.84
CA VAL A 589 4.34 8.17 3.16
C VAL A 589 3.45 7.55 2.07
N GLU A 590 2.14 7.44 2.30
CA GLU A 590 1.15 6.91 1.35
C GLU A 590 1.16 7.68 0.01
N THR A 591 1.49 8.97 0.02
CA THR A 591 1.62 9.75 -1.22
C THR A 591 2.65 9.17 -2.20
N PHE A 592 3.61 8.40 -1.70
CA PHE A 592 4.68 7.77 -2.49
C PHE A 592 4.44 6.28 -2.78
N ILE A 593 3.25 5.74 -2.49
CA ILE A 593 2.98 4.29 -2.60
C ILE A 593 3.11 3.76 -4.03
N GLY A 594 2.88 4.62 -5.03
CA GLY A 594 3.02 4.32 -6.45
C GLY A 594 4.47 4.30 -6.96
N TYR A 595 5.46 4.61 -6.12
CA TYR A 595 6.85 4.70 -6.55
C TYR A 595 7.34 3.36 -7.12
N PRO A 596 8.01 3.35 -8.30
CA PRO A 596 8.42 2.12 -8.94
C PRO A 596 9.67 1.49 -8.31
N GLY A 597 9.87 0.20 -8.54
CA GLY A 597 11.10 -0.51 -8.20
C GLY A 597 11.40 -0.64 -6.72
N ALA A 598 12.64 -0.43 -6.33
CA ALA A 598 13.13 -0.61 -4.97
C ALA A 598 12.49 0.38 -3.98
N TYR A 599 12.27 1.61 -4.41
CA TYR A 599 11.66 2.63 -3.54
C TYR A 599 10.22 2.33 -3.19
N GLY A 600 9.41 1.80 -4.11
CA GLY A 600 8.04 1.39 -3.80
C GLY A 600 7.98 0.26 -2.77
N HIS A 601 8.99 -0.60 -2.74
CA HIS A 601 9.12 -1.62 -1.69
C HIS A 601 9.48 -0.97 -0.35
N ARG A 602 10.46 -0.08 -0.35
CA ARG A 602 10.91 0.63 0.85
C ARG A 602 9.82 1.55 1.45
N VAL A 603 9.01 2.19 0.61
CA VAL A 603 7.83 2.96 1.07
C VAL A 603 6.87 2.07 1.86
N ARG A 604 6.56 0.86 1.35
CA ARG A 604 5.71 -0.09 2.08
C ARG A 604 6.34 -0.57 3.38
N GLU A 605 7.63 -0.88 3.36
CA GLU A 605 8.38 -1.25 4.59
C GLU A 605 8.35 -0.13 5.62
N THR A 606 8.52 1.12 5.20
CA THR A 606 8.42 2.30 6.08
C THR A 606 7.02 2.44 6.69
N MET A 607 5.96 2.23 5.90
CA MET A 607 4.59 2.23 6.43
C MET A 607 4.38 1.15 7.49
N GLU A 608 4.90 -0.05 7.23
CA GLU A 608 4.86 -1.15 8.20
C GLU A 608 5.64 -0.83 9.47
N GLU A 609 6.84 -0.23 9.34
CA GLU A 609 7.68 0.14 10.48
C GLU A 609 7.00 1.18 11.38
N ILE A 610 6.37 2.21 10.79
CA ILE A 610 5.61 3.20 11.52
C ILE A 610 4.47 2.56 12.31
N ALA A 611 3.72 1.65 11.68
CA ALA A 611 2.62 0.95 12.31
C ALA A 611 3.09 0.03 13.46
N VAL A 612 4.18 -0.70 13.25
CA VAL A 612 4.81 -1.58 14.25
C VAL A 612 5.30 -0.77 15.44
N GLU A 613 6.00 0.34 15.21
CA GLU A 613 6.53 1.16 16.31
C GLU A 613 5.41 1.81 17.12
N MET A 614 4.33 2.25 16.48
CA MET A 614 3.14 2.77 17.17
C MET A 614 2.53 1.71 18.10
N MET A 615 2.28 0.49 17.59
CA MET A 615 1.68 -0.58 18.40
C MET A 615 2.60 -1.03 19.54
N LYS A 616 3.91 -1.04 19.31
CA LYS A 616 4.91 -1.39 20.30
C LYS A 616 4.96 -0.37 21.43
N VAL A 617 5.04 0.93 21.10
CA VAL A 617 5.03 2.00 22.11
C VAL A 617 3.71 2.00 22.90
N LEU A 618 2.59 1.87 22.22
CA LEU A 618 1.28 1.79 22.87
C LEU A 618 1.16 0.57 23.79
N GLY A 619 1.59 -0.60 23.33
CA GLY A 619 1.52 -1.85 24.12
C GLY A 619 2.50 -1.87 25.29
N GLU A 620 3.78 -1.68 25.00
CA GLU A 620 4.84 -1.89 26.02
C GLU A 620 4.95 -0.73 27.01
N ARG A 621 4.83 0.52 26.55
CA ARG A 621 5.02 1.68 27.43
C ARG A 621 3.72 2.14 28.05
N HIS A 622 2.67 2.33 27.26
CA HIS A 622 1.43 2.91 27.76
C HIS A 622 0.54 1.87 28.44
N VAL A 623 0.13 0.81 27.74
CA VAL A 623 -0.79 -0.21 28.28
C VAL A 623 -0.14 -0.97 29.43
N LYS A 624 0.99 -1.63 29.16
CA LYS A 624 1.69 -2.42 30.17
C LYS A 624 2.13 -1.58 31.36
N GLY A 625 2.69 -0.38 31.10
CA GLY A 625 3.12 0.55 32.15
C GLY A 625 1.97 1.00 33.03
N GLY A 626 0.82 1.34 32.48
CA GLY A 626 -0.37 1.74 33.22
C GLY A 626 -0.92 0.63 34.10
N PHE A 627 -1.03 -0.59 33.57
CA PHE A 627 -1.47 -1.75 34.35
C PHE A 627 -0.47 -2.17 35.44
N GLU A 628 0.85 -2.11 35.20
CA GLU A 628 1.86 -2.39 36.22
C GLU A 628 1.80 -1.42 37.38
N LEU A 629 1.55 -0.14 37.13
CA LEU A 629 1.33 0.85 38.17
C LEU A 629 0.06 0.55 38.99
N ALA A 630 -1.05 0.21 38.33
CA ALA A 630 -2.28 -0.18 39.00
C ALA A 630 -2.10 -1.45 39.86
N ILE A 631 -1.38 -2.45 39.36
CA ILE A 631 -1.04 -3.66 40.10
C ILE A 631 -0.19 -3.33 41.32
N SER A 632 0.78 -2.43 41.19
CA SER A 632 1.60 -1.99 42.34
C SER A 632 0.78 -1.29 43.41
N HIS A 633 -0.22 -0.47 43.01
CA HIS A 633 -1.14 0.15 43.94
C HIS A 633 -2.01 -0.88 44.66
N MET A 634 -2.50 -1.92 43.99
CA MET A 634 -3.23 -3.01 44.62
C MET A 634 -2.37 -3.77 45.61
N ARG A 635 -1.12 -4.10 45.29
CA ARG A 635 -0.20 -4.81 46.19
C ARG A 635 0.21 -4.04 47.45
N THR A 636 0.21 -2.71 47.39
CA THR A 636 0.51 -1.86 48.53
C THR A 636 -0.71 -1.61 49.42
N TYR A 637 -1.90 -2.00 48.94
CA TYR A 637 -3.14 -1.82 49.73
C TYR A 637 -3.13 -2.72 50.96
N GLN A 638 -3.42 -2.15 52.13
CA GLN A 638 -3.59 -2.87 53.38
C GLN A 638 -5.03 -2.65 53.88
N PRO A 639 -5.70 -3.72 54.36
CA PRO A 639 -7.00 -3.56 54.99
C PRO A 639 -6.92 -2.59 56.22
N PRO A 640 -7.92 -1.73 56.40
CA PRO A 640 -7.94 -0.78 57.51
C PRO A 640 -7.85 -1.49 58.85
N ALA A 641 -7.03 -0.97 59.79
CA ALA A 641 -6.76 -1.60 61.07
C ALA A 641 -8.03 -1.69 61.97
N ALA A 642 -8.12 -2.73 62.76
CA ALA A 642 -9.29 -3.07 63.60
C ALA A 642 -9.79 -1.96 64.58
N ALA A 643 -8.94 -0.96 64.89
CA ALA A 643 -9.35 0.19 65.74
C ALA A 643 -10.46 1.07 65.08
N ALA A 644 -10.70 0.95 63.79
CA ALA A 644 -11.77 1.58 63.07
C ALA A 644 -13.04 0.72 62.94
N ALA A 645 -13.15 -0.37 63.66
CA ALA A 645 -14.25 -1.37 63.51
C ALA A 645 -15.66 -0.83 63.85
N GLU A 646 -15.72 0.17 64.69
CA GLU A 646 -17.02 0.86 64.92
C GLU A 646 -17.43 1.82 63.79
N VAL A 647 -16.44 2.31 63.02
CA VAL A 647 -16.70 3.15 61.83
C VAL A 647 -16.94 2.25 60.58
N LEU A 648 -16.48 1.01 60.58
CA LEU A 648 -16.72 0.01 59.52
C LEU A 648 -18.19 -0.41 59.41
N ALA A 649 -18.99 -0.25 60.40
CA ALA A 649 -20.42 -0.52 60.30
C ALA A 649 -21.19 0.52 59.46
N SER A 650 -20.54 1.61 59.09
CA SER A 650 -21.12 2.70 58.28
C SER A 650 -20.29 3.06 57.03
N SER A 651 -19.07 2.49 56.82
CA SER A 651 -18.25 2.75 55.65
C SER A 651 -18.20 1.50 54.74
N SER A 652 -18.18 1.73 53.43
CA SER A 652 -18.14 0.67 52.42
C SER A 652 -16.95 -0.25 52.61
N THR A 653 -17.18 -1.56 52.59
CA THR A 653 -16.17 -2.63 52.61
C THR A 653 -15.42 -2.73 51.25
N SER A 654 -15.60 -1.76 50.37
CA SER A 654 -15.09 -1.73 49.02
C SER A 654 -13.57 -1.55 48.97
N VAL A 655 -12.88 -2.39 48.16
CA VAL A 655 -11.45 -2.27 47.87
C VAL A 655 -11.25 -1.27 46.72
N ALA A 656 -11.00 -0.02 47.07
CA ALA A 656 -10.88 1.08 46.11
C ALA A 656 -9.85 0.83 44.97
N PRO A 657 -8.63 0.28 45.23
CA PRO A 657 -7.68 0.00 44.15
C PRO A 657 -8.18 -1.07 43.14
N LEU A 658 -8.98 -2.03 43.61
CA LEU A 658 -9.54 -3.07 42.75
C LEU A 658 -10.63 -2.51 41.84
N VAL A 659 -11.48 -1.63 42.36
CA VAL A 659 -12.49 -0.95 41.58
C VAL A 659 -11.86 -0.06 40.49
N GLN A 660 -10.79 0.65 40.84
CA GLN A 660 -9.99 1.41 39.88
C GLN A 660 -9.40 0.54 38.77
N PHE A 661 -8.87 -0.64 39.14
CA PHE A 661 -8.37 -1.60 38.20
C PHE A 661 -9.45 -2.06 37.18
N PHE A 662 -10.67 -2.31 37.63
CA PHE A 662 -11.77 -2.70 36.72
C PHE A 662 -12.13 -1.60 35.73
N GLU A 663 -12.02 -0.34 36.10
CA GLU A 663 -12.17 0.78 35.16
C GLU A 663 -11.06 0.81 34.13
N LEU A 664 -9.81 0.53 34.53
CA LEU A 664 -8.69 0.43 33.59
C LEU A 664 -8.84 -0.73 32.61
N VAL A 665 -9.39 -1.87 33.03
CA VAL A 665 -9.70 -2.99 32.13
C VAL A 665 -10.69 -2.52 31.03
N HIS A 666 -11.70 -1.77 31.41
CA HIS A 666 -12.65 -1.21 30.44
C HIS A 666 -11.99 -0.21 29.47
N ILE A 667 -11.11 0.67 29.95
CA ILE A 667 -10.34 1.58 29.11
C ILE A 667 -9.43 0.78 28.17
N GLY A 668 -8.79 -0.28 28.66
CA GLY A 668 -7.97 -1.19 27.84
C GLY A 668 -8.75 -1.85 26.69
N ASP A 669 -9.97 -2.32 26.96
CA ASP A 669 -10.86 -2.88 25.93
C ASP A 669 -11.29 -1.81 24.89
N MET A 670 -11.48 -0.54 25.32
CA MET A 670 -11.71 0.56 24.38
C MET A 670 -10.47 0.82 23.52
N ILE A 671 -9.28 0.86 24.10
CA ILE A 671 -8.02 1.05 23.35
C ILE A 671 -7.84 -0.06 22.32
N GLN A 672 -8.06 -1.31 22.70
CA GLN A 672 -8.00 -2.45 21.77
C GLN A 672 -8.97 -2.26 20.60
N SER A 673 -10.20 -1.83 20.89
CA SER A 673 -11.21 -1.60 19.86
C SER A 673 -10.85 -0.44 18.93
N ILE A 674 -10.24 0.63 19.45
CA ILE A 674 -9.75 1.77 18.67
C ILE A 674 -8.60 1.33 17.75
N VAL A 675 -7.64 0.57 18.29
CA VAL A 675 -6.53 -0.01 17.50
C VAL A 675 -7.04 -0.93 16.41
N GLN A 676 -8.07 -1.75 16.70
CA GLN A 676 -8.71 -2.61 15.71
C GLN A 676 -9.33 -1.79 14.56
N VAL A 677 -10.10 -0.75 14.88
CA VAL A 677 -10.71 0.12 13.87
C VAL A 677 -9.63 0.84 13.02
N TYR A 678 -8.57 1.32 13.66
CA TYR A 678 -7.43 1.93 12.98
C TYR A 678 -6.75 0.95 12.03
N PHE A 679 -6.47 -0.27 12.51
CA PHE A 679 -5.90 -1.32 11.69
C PHE A 679 -6.78 -1.63 10.47
N ASP A 680 -8.08 -1.83 10.68
CA ASP A 680 -9.02 -2.22 9.61
C ASP A 680 -9.20 -1.11 8.56
N LYS A 681 -9.12 0.17 8.96
CA LYS A 681 -9.41 1.30 8.08
C LYS A 681 -8.17 1.89 7.41
N GLU A 682 -7.07 1.99 8.14
CA GLU A 682 -5.87 2.70 7.65
C GLU A 682 -4.73 1.74 7.25
N LEU A 683 -4.60 0.58 7.89
CA LEU A 683 -3.48 -0.33 7.64
C LEU A 683 -3.84 -1.52 6.75
N ALA A 684 -5.02 -2.10 6.92
CA ALA A 684 -5.43 -3.29 6.17
C ALA A 684 -5.42 -3.11 4.63
N PRO A 685 -5.68 -1.93 4.06
CA PRO A 685 -5.56 -1.71 2.62
C PRO A 685 -4.13 -1.87 2.08
N HIS A 686 -3.11 -1.69 2.93
CA HIS A 686 -1.69 -1.65 2.56
C HIS A 686 -0.91 -2.90 2.98
N VAL A 687 -1.52 -3.76 3.79
CA VAL A 687 -0.89 -4.95 4.41
C VAL A 687 -1.67 -6.20 4.03
N ASP A 688 -0.98 -7.27 3.67
CA ASP A 688 -1.64 -8.56 3.49
C ASP A 688 -2.04 -9.13 4.86
N VAL A 689 -3.31 -8.94 5.21
CA VAL A 689 -3.89 -9.41 6.48
C VAL A 689 -3.89 -10.94 6.59
N SER A 690 -3.83 -11.65 5.47
CA SER A 690 -3.79 -13.11 5.45
C SER A 690 -2.40 -13.68 5.75
N ASP A 691 -1.35 -12.87 5.60
CA ASP A 691 0.02 -13.25 5.91
C ASP A 691 0.32 -13.07 7.41
N PHE A 692 0.29 -14.17 8.14
CA PHE A 692 0.63 -14.19 9.58
C PHE A 692 2.12 -13.89 9.87
N LEU A 693 3.00 -13.90 8.87
CA LEU A 693 4.42 -13.54 9.00
C LEU A 693 4.65 -12.03 8.85
N ASN A 694 3.66 -11.31 8.32
CA ASN A 694 3.77 -9.86 8.19
C ASN A 694 4.05 -9.20 9.55
N SER A 695 4.95 -8.23 9.56
CA SER A 695 5.44 -7.52 10.75
C SER A 695 4.30 -6.85 11.53
N VAL A 696 3.38 -6.19 10.82
CA VAL A 696 2.25 -5.44 11.39
C VAL A 696 1.21 -6.38 12.02
N VAL A 697 0.86 -7.47 11.33
CA VAL A 697 -0.09 -8.48 11.82
C VAL A 697 0.45 -9.14 13.10
N ARG A 698 1.74 -9.47 13.11
CA ARG A 698 2.41 -10.07 14.26
C ARG A 698 2.47 -9.10 15.45
N GLU A 699 2.80 -7.83 15.23
CA GLU A 699 2.89 -6.85 16.30
C GLU A 699 1.50 -6.50 16.85
N LYS A 700 0.47 -6.43 16.00
CA LYS A 700 -0.92 -6.31 16.44
C LYS A 700 -1.29 -7.44 17.41
N LYS A 701 -0.97 -8.67 17.05
CA LYS A 701 -1.23 -9.84 17.91
C LYS A 701 -0.41 -9.78 19.21
N ARG A 702 0.82 -9.27 19.13
CA ARG A 702 1.63 -9.04 20.32
C ARG A 702 1.03 -8.00 21.25
N PHE A 703 0.52 -6.91 20.70
CA PHE A 703 -0.20 -5.88 21.45
C PHE A 703 -1.43 -6.46 22.17
N GLU A 704 -2.26 -7.26 21.49
CA GLU A 704 -3.41 -7.95 22.07
C GLU A 704 -2.97 -8.85 23.23
N ASN A 705 -1.92 -9.65 23.04
CA ASN A 705 -1.38 -10.51 24.08
C ASN A 705 -0.83 -9.71 25.28
N ILE A 706 -0.18 -8.57 25.07
CA ILE A 706 0.30 -7.69 26.14
C ILE A 706 -0.87 -7.18 26.98
N LEU A 707 -1.97 -6.79 26.34
CA LEU A 707 -3.18 -6.35 27.03
C LEU A 707 -3.78 -7.49 27.86
N ASP A 708 -4.00 -8.64 27.24
CA ASP A 708 -4.57 -9.83 27.89
C ASP A 708 -3.72 -10.28 29.07
N ASP A 709 -2.40 -10.36 28.92
CA ASP A 709 -1.45 -10.68 29.99
C ASP A 709 -1.50 -9.66 31.13
N SER A 710 -1.61 -8.37 30.80
CA SER A 710 -1.67 -7.31 31.80
C SER A 710 -2.97 -7.36 32.59
N VAL A 711 -4.08 -7.62 31.92
CA VAL A 711 -5.40 -7.83 32.53
C VAL A 711 -5.37 -9.09 33.42
N ALA A 712 -4.84 -10.20 32.92
CA ALA A 712 -4.76 -11.46 33.69
C ALA A 712 -3.90 -11.31 34.97
N LYS A 713 -2.74 -10.66 34.86
CA LYS A 713 -1.88 -10.36 36.02
C LYS A 713 -2.57 -9.44 37.03
N GLY A 714 -3.27 -8.45 36.56
CA GLY A 714 -4.01 -7.53 37.39
C GLY A 714 -5.22 -8.17 38.05
N LEU A 715 -5.98 -9.01 37.36
CA LEU A 715 -7.08 -9.80 37.95
C LEU A 715 -6.56 -10.72 39.05
N ASN A 716 -5.41 -11.38 38.83
CA ASN A 716 -4.81 -12.25 39.85
C ASN A 716 -4.39 -11.44 41.10
N ALA A 717 -3.74 -10.30 40.91
CA ALA A 717 -3.42 -9.39 42.02
C ALA A 717 -4.69 -8.85 42.72
N GLY A 718 -5.72 -8.55 41.96
CA GLY A 718 -7.01 -8.10 42.45
C GLY A 718 -7.72 -9.15 43.29
N ILE A 719 -7.71 -10.42 42.86
CA ILE A 719 -8.22 -11.56 43.63
C ILE A 719 -7.46 -11.68 44.95
N GLU A 720 -6.14 -11.58 44.93
CA GLU A 720 -5.30 -11.67 46.14
C GLU A 720 -5.71 -10.58 47.16
N VAL A 721 -5.81 -9.33 46.73
CA VAL A 721 -6.19 -8.21 47.58
C VAL A 721 -7.63 -8.36 48.09
N LEU A 722 -8.56 -8.72 47.22
CA LEU A 722 -9.97 -8.97 47.59
C LEU A 722 -10.09 -10.07 48.65
N MET A 723 -9.38 -11.19 48.44
CA MET A 723 -9.44 -12.31 49.35
C MET A 723 -8.75 -12.03 50.68
N ASN A 724 -7.68 -11.22 50.69
CA ASN A 724 -7.07 -10.71 51.90
C ASN A 724 -8.04 -9.80 52.69
N GLN A 725 -8.82 -8.95 52.01
CA GLN A 725 -9.87 -8.16 52.64
C GLN A 725 -10.97 -9.03 53.21
N VAL A 726 -11.39 -10.07 52.48
CA VAL A 726 -12.42 -11.04 52.95
C VAL A 726 -11.92 -11.80 54.17
N GLU A 727 -10.67 -12.31 54.15
CA GLU A 727 -10.06 -12.99 55.30
C GLU A 727 -10.02 -12.04 56.52
N HIS A 728 -9.60 -10.79 56.30
CA HIS A 728 -9.56 -9.77 57.35
C HIS A 728 -10.95 -9.52 57.93
N ILE A 729 -11.99 -9.35 57.10
CA ILE A 729 -13.38 -9.19 57.56
C ILE A 729 -13.83 -10.37 58.41
N ILE A 730 -13.60 -11.61 57.91
CA ILE A 730 -13.97 -12.83 58.63
C ILE A 730 -13.29 -12.86 59.99
N ILE A 731 -11.98 -12.61 60.06
CA ILE A 731 -11.24 -12.67 61.33
C ILE A 731 -11.64 -11.56 62.30
N THR A 732 -11.84 -10.32 61.78
CA THR A 732 -12.09 -9.16 62.65
C THR A 732 -13.52 -9.12 63.17
N LEU A 733 -14.51 -9.45 62.30
CA LEU A 733 -15.92 -9.38 62.67
C LEU A 733 -16.53 -10.68 63.23
N THR A 734 -15.72 -11.75 63.32
CA THR A 734 -16.12 -12.97 64.02
C THR A 734 -15.49 -12.93 65.42
N PRO A 735 -16.24 -12.64 66.50
CA PRO A 735 -15.69 -12.52 67.84
C PRO A 735 -15.04 -13.82 68.29
N PRO A 736 -14.03 -13.77 69.17
CA PRO A 736 -13.44 -14.98 69.78
C PRO A 736 -14.49 -15.76 70.47
N ARG A 737 -14.53 -17.10 70.32
CA ARG A 737 -15.52 -18.02 70.88
C ARG A 737 -16.90 -18.00 70.25
N THR A 738 -17.12 -17.41 69.08
CA THR A 738 -18.39 -17.47 68.35
C THR A 738 -18.83 -18.92 68.12
N TYR A 739 -17.90 -19.79 67.83
CA TYR A 739 -18.17 -21.24 67.61
C TYR A 739 -17.97 -22.10 68.91
N TYR A 740 -17.79 -21.45 70.04
CA TYR A 740 -17.72 -22.08 71.34
C TYR A 740 -18.50 -21.23 72.36
N PRO A 741 -19.84 -21.08 72.14
CA PRO A 741 -20.68 -20.30 73.07
C PRO A 741 -20.77 -21.00 74.42
N PRO A 742 -21.03 -20.26 75.51
CA PRO A 742 -21.37 -20.80 76.82
C PRO A 742 -22.62 -21.71 76.70
N GLU A 743 -22.74 -22.75 77.57
CA GLU A 743 -23.85 -23.73 77.43
C GLU A 743 -25.24 -23.09 77.66
N ASP A 744 -25.31 -21.98 78.41
CA ASP A 744 -26.55 -21.26 78.72
C ASP A 744 -26.92 -20.14 77.74
N ALA A 745 -26.08 -19.90 76.70
CA ALA A 745 -26.33 -18.86 75.74
C ALA A 745 -27.45 -19.25 74.77
N PRO A 746 -28.36 -18.32 74.40
CA PRO A 746 -29.37 -18.62 73.42
C PRO A 746 -28.73 -18.90 72.05
N LEU A 747 -29.15 -19.96 71.39
CA LEU A 747 -28.68 -20.30 70.05
C LEU A 747 -29.17 -19.26 69.01
N GLU A 748 -28.26 -18.46 68.51
CA GLU A 748 -28.52 -17.59 67.35
C GLU A 748 -28.39 -18.46 66.08
N LEU A 749 -29.53 -18.64 65.34
CA LEU A 749 -29.57 -19.52 64.16
C LEU A 749 -29.22 -18.77 62.85
N GLY A 750 -28.76 -17.54 62.89
CA GLY A 750 -28.38 -16.73 61.77
C GLY A 750 -26.89 -16.81 61.44
N PRO A 751 -26.50 -16.39 60.23
CA PRO A 751 -25.06 -16.32 59.89
C PRO A 751 -24.36 -15.23 60.72
N THR A 752 -23.05 -15.42 61.00
CA THR A 752 -22.23 -14.47 61.75
C THR A 752 -22.12 -13.12 61.00
N LYS A 753 -21.84 -12.05 61.74
CA LYS A 753 -21.59 -10.74 61.15
C LYS A 753 -20.42 -10.79 60.16
N GLY A 754 -19.35 -11.53 60.48
CA GLY A 754 -18.22 -11.74 59.60
C GLY A 754 -18.63 -12.44 58.30
N CYS A 755 -19.50 -13.44 58.35
CA CYS A 755 -20.02 -14.11 57.17
C CYS A 755 -20.85 -13.16 56.28
N THR A 756 -21.80 -12.40 56.89
CA THR A 756 -22.69 -11.47 56.16
C THR A 756 -21.91 -10.37 55.46
N GLU A 757 -20.93 -9.76 56.13
CA GLU A 757 -20.13 -8.68 55.58
C GLU A 757 -19.14 -9.19 54.54
N ALA A 758 -18.57 -10.39 54.69
CA ALA A 758 -17.72 -11.04 53.68
C ALA A 758 -18.51 -11.31 52.39
N ILE A 759 -19.75 -11.84 52.49
CA ILE A 759 -20.63 -12.07 51.38
C ILE A 759 -21.02 -10.75 50.71
N ARG A 760 -21.30 -9.69 51.50
CA ARG A 760 -21.63 -8.38 50.95
C ARG A 760 -20.45 -7.78 50.17
N CYS A 761 -19.25 -7.83 50.72
CA CYS A 761 -18.02 -7.39 50.06
C CYS A 761 -17.82 -8.11 48.72
N LEU A 762 -17.96 -9.43 48.69
CA LEU A 762 -17.84 -10.21 47.45
C LEU A 762 -18.92 -9.86 46.46
N GLN A 763 -20.19 -9.70 46.87
CA GLN A 763 -21.30 -9.35 45.98
C GLN A 763 -21.10 -7.99 45.35
N GLU A 764 -20.70 -6.97 46.11
CA GLU A 764 -20.43 -5.63 45.59
C GLU A 764 -19.35 -5.64 44.51
N HIS A 765 -18.23 -6.30 44.72
CA HIS A 765 -17.12 -6.36 43.73
C HIS A 765 -17.46 -7.20 42.51
N LEU A 766 -18.12 -8.34 42.67
CA LEU A 766 -18.56 -9.16 41.55
C LEU A 766 -19.65 -8.48 40.71
N GLN A 767 -20.51 -7.70 41.33
CA GLN A 767 -21.53 -6.95 40.62
C GLN A 767 -20.93 -5.84 39.74
N LEU A 768 -19.83 -5.20 40.17
CA LEU A 768 -19.12 -4.20 39.39
C LEU A 768 -18.47 -4.78 38.13
N LEU A 769 -18.09 -6.06 38.16
CA LEU A 769 -17.56 -6.75 37.00
C LEU A 769 -18.65 -7.18 35.99
N LYS A 770 -19.87 -7.41 36.45
CA LYS A 770 -20.97 -7.83 35.58
C LYS A 770 -21.33 -6.71 34.58
N GLY A 771 -21.18 -7.00 33.30
CA GLY A 771 -21.48 -6.07 32.21
C GLY A 771 -20.29 -5.28 31.68
N ASN A 772 -19.15 -5.29 32.38
CA ASN A 772 -17.97 -4.50 32.04
C ASN A 772 -16.79 -5.37 31.54
N VAL A 773 -16.84 -6.66 31.76
CA VAL A 773 -15.79 -7.62 31.39
C VAL A 773 -16.39 -8.73 30.54
N ASN A 774 -15.60 -9.32 29.66
CA ASN A 774 -15.99 -10.47 28.86
C ASN A 774 -16.47 -11.60 29.79
N ARG A 775 -17.53 -12.28 29.41
CA ARG A 775 -18.17 -13.33 30.19
C ARG A 775 -17.19 -14.46 30.59
N GLU A 776 -16.30 -14.84 29.71
CA GLU A 776 -15.31 -15.89 29.97
C GLU A 776 -14.33 -15.47 31.06
N VAL A 777 -13.84 -14.23 31.01
CA VAL A 777 -12.96 -13.67 32.04
C VAL A 777 -13.67 -13.54 33.38
N LEU A 778 -14.96 -13.17 33.35
CA LEU A 778 -15.77 -13.11 34.56
C LEU A 778 -15.94 -14.50 35.19
N GLU A 779 -16.25 -15.54 34.40
CA GLU A 779 -16.41 -16.91 34.88
C GLU A 779 -15.10 -17.44 35.52
N VAL A 780 -13.94 -17.12 34.92
CA VAL A 780 -12.63 -17.49 35.49
C VAL A 780 -12.37 -16.74 36.78
N PHE A 781 -12.63 -15.44 36.84
CA PHE A 781 -12.49 -14.62 38.03
C PHE A 781 -13.38 -15.12 39.18
N GLU A 782 -14.65 -15.33 38.91
CA GLU A 782 -15.63 -15.90 39.86
C GLU A 782 -15.22 -17.31 40.35
N GLY A 783 -14.66 -18.13 39.45
CA GLY A 783 -14.12 -19.44 39.74
C GLY A 783 -12.98 -19.37 40.73
N GLU A 784 -11.98 -18.57 40.48
CA GLU A 784 -10.81 -18.42 41.33
C GLU A 784 -11.12 -17.80 42.71
N VAL A 785 -12.04 -16.79 42.74
CA VAL A 785 -12.54 -16.20 43.99
C VAL A 785 -13.23 -17.28 44.84
N GLY A 786 -14.05 -18.12 44.23
CA GLY A 786 -14.73 -19.19 44.93
C GLY A 786 -13.78 -20.28 45.49
N GLU A 787 -12.78 -20.69 44.71
CA GLU A 787 -11.78 -21.66 45.18
C GLU A 787 -10.96 -21.13 46.36
N ARG A 788 -10.51 -19.88 46.27
CA ARG A 788 -9.75 -19.23 47.37
C ARG A 788 -10.61 -19.02 48.59
N LEU A 789 -11.92 -18.71 48.41
CA LEU A 789 -12.85 -18.58 49.52
C LEU A 789 -13.01 -19.95 50.27
N ILE A 790 -13.12 -21.08 49.57
CA ILE A 790 -13.08 -22.39 50.17
C ILE A 790 -11.83 -22.55 51.05
N GLY A 791 -10.66 -22.22 50.51
CA GLY A 791 -9.38 -22.27 51.22
C GLY A 791 -9.36 -21.41 52.49
N ILE A 792 -9.88 -20.18 52.43
CA ILE A 792 -9.95 -19.25 53.56
C ILE A 792 -10.90 -19.81 54.64
N LEU A 793 -12.08 -20.31 54.26
CA LEU A 793 -13.05 -20.89 55.18
C LEU A 793 -12.51 -22.13 55.88
N GLN A 794 -11.83 -23.00 55.12
CA GLN A 794 -11.17 -24.18 55.71
C GLN A 794 -10.11 -23.79 56.73
N LYS A 795 -9.24 -22.81 56.44
CA LYS A 795 -8.23 -22.26 57.34
C LYS A 795 -8.91 -21.62 58.55
N HIS A 796 -9.98 -20.85 58.34
CA HIS A 796 -10.71 -20.22 59.43
C HIS A 796 -11.28 -21.25 60.41
N ILE A 797 -11.97 -22.29 59.88
CA ILE A 797 -12.55 -23.36 60.69
C ILE A 797 -11.44 -24.11 61.44
N LYS A 798 -10.35 -24.44 60.80
CA LYS A 798 -9.18 -25.12 61.42
C LYS A 798 -8.51 -24.35 62.54
N ARG A 799 -8.70 -23.02 62.63
CA ARG A 799 -8.16 -22.16 63.68
C ARG A 799 -9.08 -22.06 64.90
N GLN A 800 -10.33 -22.54 64.80
CA GLN A 800 -11.34 -22.38 65.84
C GLN A 800 -11.41 -23.66 66.73
N ILE A 801 -11.97 -23.49 67.93
CA ILE A 801 -12.43 -24.59 68.80
C ILE A 801 -13.96 -24.56 68.69
N ILE A 802 -14.59 -25.66 68.33
CA ILE A 802 -15.99 -25.74 67.99
C ILE A 802 -16.70 -26.66 68.93
N SER A 803 -17.70 -26.13 69.66
CA SER A 803 -18.61 -26.97 70.52
C SER A 803 -19.76 -27.53 69.66
N LEU A 804 -20.47 -28.50 70.21
CA LEU A 804 -21.67 -29.06 69.55
C LEU A 804 -22.69 -27.97 69.21
N ASN A 805 -22.95 -27.05 70.11
CA ASN A 805 -23.79 -25.89 69.87
C ASN A 805 -23.18 -24.92 68.84
N GLY A 806 -21.85 -24.72 68.89
CA GLY A 806 -21.16 -23.94 67.91
C GLY A 806 -21.16 -24.55 66.50
N GLY A 807 -21.33 -25.85 66.39
CA GLY A 807 -21.48 -26.54 65.09
C GLY A 807 -22.69 -26.07 64.32
N PHE A 808 -23.78 -25.69 64.92
CA PHE A 808 -24.95 -25.13 64.26
C PHE A 808 -24.64 -23.77 63.67
N GLN A 809 -23.78 -22.99 64.34
CA GLN A 809 -23.33 -21.66 63.81
C GLN A 809 -22.42 -21.86 62.57
N VAL A 810 -21.51 -22.85 62.59
CA VAL A 810 -20.68 -23.20 61.44
C VAL A 810 -21.55 -23.60 60.26
N ILE A 811 -22.61 -24.41 60.49
CA ILE A 811 -23.54 -24.80 59.44
C ILE A 811 -24.34 -23.62 58.91
N ALA A 812 -24.75 -22.67 59.75
CA ALA A 812 -25.45 -21.45 59.31
C ALA A 812 -24.56 -20.63 58.39
N ASP A 813 -23.30 -20.41 58.76
CA ASP A 813 -22.33 -19.68 57.94
C ASP A 813 -22.05 -20.39 56.59
N LEU A 814 -21.80 -21.68 56.62
CA LEU A 814 -21.58 -22.49 55.41
C LEU A 814 -22.80 -22.52 54.46
N ASN A 815 -24.00 -22.54 55.02
CA ASN A 815 -25.24 -22.42 54.25
C ASN A 815 -25.37 -21.07 53.56
N ALA A 816 -25.01 -19.97 54.27
CA ALA A 816 -25.01 -18.62 53.69
C ALA A 816 -23.99 -18.48 52.53
N TYR A 817 -22.77 -18.99 52.72
CA TYR A 817 -21.74 -19.02 51.65
C TYR A 817 -22.17 -19.88 50.47
N HIS A 818 -22.75 -21.09 50.74
CA HIS A 818 -23.25 -21.95 49.67
C HIS A 818 -24.38 -21.27 48.86
N ALA A 819 -25.32 -20.59 49.57
CA ALA A 819 -26.40 -19.85 48.92
C ALA A 819 -25.85 -18.73 48.04
N PHE A 820 -24.82 -17.96 48.49
CA PHE A 820 -24.15 -16.95 47.72
C PHE A 820 -23.48 -17.56 46.48
N ILE A 821 -22.66 -18.61 46.60
CA ILE A 821 -21.96 -19.25 45.49
C ILE A 821 -22.94 -19.84 44.44
N SER A 822 -24.09 -20.35 44.89
CA SER A 822 -25.12 -20.84 43.97
C SER A 822 -25.66 -19.75 43.02
N THR A 823 -25.54 -18.46 43.40
CA THR A 823 -25.91 -17.33 42.55
C THR A 823 -24.95 -17.11 41.39
N LEU A 824 -23.70 -17.61 41.49
CA LEU A 824 -22.67 -17.46 40.42
C LEU A 824 -22.90 -18.49 39.30
N ARG A 825 -23.69 -19.54 39.53
CA ARG A 825 -24.06 -20.57 38.54
C ARG A 825 -22.85 -21.32 37.94
N ILE A 826 -21.77 -21.48 38.71
CA ILE A 826 -20.60 -22.28 38.31
C ILE A 826 -20.74 -23.69 38.97
N PRO A 827 -20.96 -24.76 38.19
CA PRO A 827 -21.27 -26.09 38.77
C PRO A 827 -20.14 -26.64 39.61
N SER A 828 -18.87 -26.47 39.23
CA SER A 828 -17.70 -26.95 39.95
C SER A 828 -17.61 -26.36 41.36
N LEU A 829 -17.79 -25.03 41.47
CA LEU A 829 -17.81 -24.32 42.74
C LEU A 829 -18.97 -24.70 43.60
N THR A 830 -20.16 -24.81 43.04
CA THR A 830 -21.37 -25.22 43.79
C THR A 830 -21.19 -26.60 44.38
N ALA A 831 -20.59 -27.56 43.63
CA ALA A 831 -20.26 -28.89 44.14
C ALA A 831 -19.19 -28.80 45.26
N GLY A 832 -18.10 -28.01 45.10
CA GLY A 832 -17.08 -27.80 46.11
C GLY A 832 -17.65 -27.21 47.41
N PHE A 833 -18.53 -26.22 47.34
CA PHE A 833 -19.20 -25.68 48.52
C PHE A 833 -20.23 -26.61 49.12
N ALA A 834 -20.90 -27.43 48.32
CA ALA A 834 -21.79 -28.49 48.84
C ALA A 834 -21.01 -29.51 49.68
N HIS A 835 -19.81 -29.90 49.26
CA HIS A 835 -18.94 -30.77 50.02
C HIS A 835 -18.42 -30.06 51.29
N LEU A 836 -18.05 -28.80 51.24
CA LEU A 836 -17.66 -28.00 52.40
C LEU A 836 -18.81 -27.86 53.41
N LYS A 837 -20.04 -27.64 52.93
CA LYS A 837 -21.24 -27.59 53.74
C LYS A 837 -21.48 -28.93 54.47
N MET A 838 -21.30 -30.07 53.75
CA MET A 838 -21.40 -31.39 54.32
C MET A 838 -20.39 -31.60 55.44
N LEU A 839 -19.21 -31.00 55.35
CA LEU A 839 -18.19 -31.04 56.39
C LEU A 839 -18.67 -30.40 57.72
N GLY A 840 -19.52 -29.41 57.68
CA GLY A 840 -20.13 -28.78 58.86
C GLY A 840 -20.87 -29.78 59.76
N HIS A 841 -21.45 -30.83 59.20
CA HIS A 841 -22.19 -31.85 59.97
C HIS A 841 -21.28 -32.67 60.92
N VAL A 842 -19.97 -32.70 60.68
CA VAL A 842 -18.98 -33.34 61.54
C VAL A 842 -19.03 -32.76 62.99
N TYR A 843 -19.45 -31.49 63.16
CA TYR A 843 -19.47 -30.82 64.42
C TYR A 843 -20.73 -31.02 65.26
N ILE A 844 -21.81 -31.54 64.66
CA ILE A 844 -23.12 -31.73 65.34
C ILE A 844 -23.39 -33.19 65.71
N VAL A 845 -22.56 -34.13 65.24
CA VAL A 845 -22.73 -35.54 65.56
C VAL A 845 -22.17 -35.83 66.95
N ASP A 846 -23.06 -36.34 67.88
CA ASP A 846 -22.73 -36.59 69.24
C ASP A 846 -22.01 -37.93 69.39
N ASP A 847 -22.45 -39.00 68.73
CA ASP A 847 -21.84 -40.34 68.84
C ASP A 847 -20.49 -40.38 68.08
N ALA A 848 -19.46 -40.81 68.80
CA ALA A 848 -18.10 -40.91 68.26
C ALA A 848 -17.97 -42.02 67.20
N LYS A 849 -18.79 -43.04 67.22
CA LYS A 849 -18.77 -44.14 66.25
C LYS A 849 -19.40 -43.69 64.92
N ASP A 850 -20.53 -43.01 64.98
CA ASP A 850 -21.19 -42.41 63.82
C ASP A 850 -20.29 -41.37 63.18
N LEU A 851 -19.59 -40.49 63.94
CA LEU A 851 -18.60 -39.56 63.49
C LEU A 851 -17.47 -40.23 62.71
N ALA A 852 -16.89 -41.31 63.28
CA ALA A 852 -15.82 -42.06 62.62
C ALA A 852 -16.30 -42.74 61.32
N GLN A 853 -17.55 -43.15 61.21
CA GLN A 853 -18.15 -43.72 60.01
C GLN A 853 -18.32 -42.58 58.93
N ILE A 854 -18.80 -41.41 59.35
CA ILE A 854 -18.95 -40.25 58.47
C ILE A 854 -17.58 -39.80 57.91
N VAL A 855 -16.54 -39.78 58.74
CA VAL A 855 -15.19 -39.41 58.29
C VAL A 855 -14.60 -40.43 57.30
N ARG A 856 -14.93 -41.73 57.48
CA ARG A 856 -14.44 -42.79 56.62
C ARG A 856 -15.16 -42.88 55.27
N ASP A 857 -16.37 -42.36 55.21
CA ASP A 857 -17.18 -42.40 53.99
C ASP A 857 -16.74 -41.28 53.00
N VAL A 858 -15.73 -41.57 52.17
CA VAL A 858 -15.17 -40.67 51.18
C VAL A 858 -16.20 -40.33 50.09
N THR A 859 -17.19 -41.24 49.86
CA THR A 859 -18.21 -41.04 48.80
C THR A 859 -19.15 -39.89 49.13
N ARG A 860 -19.37 -39.60 50.39
CA ARG A 860 -20.19 -38.47 50.90
C ARG A 860 -19.68 -37.09 50.48
N TYR A 861 -18.38 -36.99 50.25
CA TYR A 861 -17.72 -35.75 49.86
C TYR A 861 -17.24 -35.78 48.40
N GLY A 862 -17.77 -36.65 47.57
CA GLY A 862 -17.44 -36.76 46.16
C GLY A 862 -15.93 -36.93 45.87
N GLY A 863 -15.16 -37.43 46.84
CA GLY A 863 -13.71 -37.59 46.70
C GLY A 863 -12.90 -36.29 46.93
N SER A 864 -13.55 -35.18 47.26
CA SER A 864 -12.88 -33.89 47.44
C SER A 864 -12.02 -33.78 48.69
N TYR A 865 -12.34 -34.61 49.72
CA TYR A 865 -11.60 -34.67 50.98
C TYR A 865 -11.13 -36.10 51.26
N ARG A 866 -9.87 -36.23 51.69
CA ARG A 866 -9.34 -37.49 52.19
C ARG A 866 -9.74 -37.69 53.67
N PRO A 867 -9.79 -38.91 54.17
CA PRO A 867 -10.05 -39.12 55.58
C PRO A 867 -9.10 -38.37 56.53
N GLU A 868 -7.84 -38.18 56.09
CA GLU A 868 -6.82 -37.47 56.86
C GLU A 868 -7.17 -35.98 56.93
N ASP A 869 -7.64 -35.36 55.81
CA ASP A 869 -8.07 -33.96 55.77
C ASP A 869 -9.28 -33.76 56.71
N LEU A 870 -10.25 -34.67 56.70
CA LEU A 870 -11.45 -34.65 57.57
C LEU A 870 -11.07 -34.77 59.03
N TYR A 871 -10.08 -35.61 59.37
CA TYR A 871 -9.54 -35.79 60.71
C TYR A 871 -9.02 -34.49 61.30
N GLU A 872 -8.35 -33.63 60.52
CA GLU A 872 -7.91 -32.30 60.97
C GLU A 872 -9.08 -31.39 61.38
N PHE A 873 -10.24 -31.48 60.71
CA PHE A 873 -11.41 -30.75 61.12
C PHE A 873 -12.06 -31.32 62.38
N VAL A 874 -12.12 -32.63 62.54
CA VAL A 874 -12.67 -33.26 63.69
C VAL A 874 -11.85 -32.94 64.97
N GLN A 875 -10.53 -32.83 64.86
CA GLN A 875 -9.64 -32.37 65.93
C GLN A 875 -9.99 -30.99 66.50
N ARG A 876 -10.76 -30.16 65.79
CA ARG A 876 -11.19 -28.85 66.26
C ARG A 876 -12.40 -28.85 67.14
N ARG A 877 -13.04 -30.06 67.42
CA ARG A 877 -14.12 -30.20 68.33
C ARG A 877 -13.65 -30.01 69.77
N SER A 878 -14.48 -29.32 70.53
CA SER A 878 -14.16 -29.06 71.99
C SER A 878 -14.11 -30.36 72.85
N ASP A 879 -14.83 -31.41 72.44
CA ASP A 879 -14.89 -32.73 73.04
C ASP A 879 -13.82 -33.68 72.50
N TRP A 880 -12.94 -33.26 71.54
CA TRP A 880 -11.97 -34.10 70.88
C TRP A 880 -11.21 -35.01 71.82
N LYS A 881 -10.63 -34.50 72.92
CA LYS A 881 -9.89 -35.25 73.87
C LYS A 881 -10.64 -36.42 74.50
N LYS A 882 -11.99 -36.34 74.52
CA LYS A 882 -12.86 -37.40 75.04
C LYS A 882 -13.14 -38.51 74.03
N ILE A 883 -13.27 -38.12 72.76
CA ILE A 883 -13.71 -38.98 71.65
C ILE A 883 -12.58 -39.53 70.83
N GLU A 884 -11.36 -38.97 70.87
CA GLU A 884 -10.17 -39.31 70.09
C GLU A 884 -9.95 -40.80 69.98
N LYS A 885 -9.83 -41.45 71.12
CA LYS A 885 -9.54 -42.93 71.24
C LYS A 885 -10.62 -43.78 70.54
N VAL A 886 -11.87 -43.35 70.55
CA VAL A 886 -12.99 -44.09 69.91
C VAL A 886 -12.97 -43.82 68.38
N VAL A 887 -12.71 -42.59 67.97
CA VAL A 887 -12.63 -42.23 66.57
C VAL A 887 -11.43 -42.90 65.90
N ASP A 888 -10.28 -42.89 66.54
CA ASP A 888 -9.05 -43.51 66.02
C ASP A 888 -9.21 -45.00 65.88
N LYS A 889 -9.78 -45.65 66.92
CA LYS A 889 -10.04 -47.13 66.90
C LYS A 889 -10.98 -47.49 65.75
N THR A 890 -11.95 -46.65 65.45
CA THR A 890 -12.95 -46.94 64.41
C THR A 890 -12.45 -46.61 63.00
N MET A 891 -11.68 -45.52 62.91
CA MET A 891 -11.12 -45.04 61.59
C MET A 891 -10.05 -45.96 61.05
N TYR A 892 -9.07 -46.35 61.97
CA TYR A 892 -7.92 -47.12 61.53
C TYR A 892 -8.14 -48.63 61.67
N ASN A 893 -9.39 -49.06 62.03
CA ASN A 893 -9.75 -50.47 62.27
C ASN A 893 -8.67 -51.22 63.09
N LEU A 894 -8.14 -50.54 64.10
CA LEU A 894 -7.17 -51.07 65.02
C LEU A 894 -7.87 -52.18 65.86
N ASN A 895 -8.40 -53.15 65.21
CA ASN A 895 -8.61 -54.47 65.84
C ASN A 895 -7.25 -55.13 65.91
N LEU A 896 -6.47 -54.64 66.83
CA LEU A 896 -5.43 -55.47 67.44
C LEU A 896 -6.20 -56.63 68.09
N ARG A 897 -6.44 -57.63 67.29
CA ARG A 897 -6.59 -58.97 67.90
C ARG A 897 -5.29 -59.18 68.69
N GLU A 898 -5.48 -59.40 69.99
CA GLU A 898 -4.41 -59.76 70.89
C GLU A 898 -3.84 -61.17 70.61
N ASP A 899 -3.67 -61.55 69.40
CA ASP A 899 -3.10 -62.77 68.88
C ASP A 899 -1.89 -62.56 68.05
N CYS A 900 -0.95 -61.75 68.54
CA CYS A 900 0.43 -61.89 68.12
C CYS A 900 1.16 -62.81 69.07
N VAL A 901 0.99 -64.11 68.86
CA VAL A 901 1.94 -65.11 69.31
C VAL A 901 3.19 -64.92 68.48
N VAL A 902 4.21 -64.36 69.11
CA VAL A 902 5.57 -64.27 68.52
C VAL A 902 6.08 -65.73 68.61
N CYS A 903 6.33 -66.33 67.49
CA CYS A 903 7.19 -67.50 67.36
C CYS A 903 8.54 -67.01 66.88
#